data_30c5601a3087166c8b71be851b12cc63
#
_entry.id   30c5601a3087166c8b71be851b12cc63
#
_cell.length_a   1.000
_cell.length_b   1.000
_cell.length_c   1.000
_cell.angle_alpha   90.00
_cell.angle_beta   90.00
_cell.angle_gamma   90.00
#
_symmetry.space_group_name_H-M   'P 1'
#
loop_
_entity.id
_entity.type
_entity.pdbx_description
1 polymer ?
#
loop_
_entity_poly.entity_id
_entity_poly.type
_entity_poly.pdbx_seq_one_letter_code
_entity_poly.pdbx_strand_id
1 'polypeptide(L)'
;MALSHSLGFPRIGRDRELKKALEAHWRGELDEAALRAVGQRLRAEHWQLQKDAGIDLLPVGDFAWYDQVLGHSLAFGVIPERFRPAAGKPTLETLFAMARGAVANKSSGNCCGAHAQELTKWFDTNYHYLVPEFSVDQQFALSWEQLFEEVEEAHALGHQVKPVLIGPLTYLWLGKAKGADFDRLELLERLLPVYGEILQRLAAQGVEWVQIDEPILVLDLPQDWKNAFERAYNLIQREPCKKLIATYFGGLEDNLGLAANLPVDGLHIDLVRAPEQYPTILDRLPAYKVLSLGLVNGRNVWRCDLDKALEVLRHAHDRLGERLWVAPSCSLLHSPVDLAREDQLDAELKSWLAFAVQKCREVAVLGRALEAPDDAAVQAALEASRGVQAARAASTRIHKPEVQARLAAILPRHAQRQSPFAERIGKQRERLQLPVLPTTSIGSFPQTSAIRLARQAFKQGKFGAADYLEAMHGEIREAVRTQERLGLDVLVHGEAERNDMVEYFAEQLDGYAFTRFGWVQSYGSRCVKPAVIVGDLSRPKAVTVEWIRYAQSLTDKVVKGMLTGPVTMLMWSFPREDVAREVQARQLALAIRDEVMDLEAAGIKIIQIDEAAFREGLPLRRAAWQHYLDWATEAFRLTASGVRDETQIHTHMCYSEFNDVIEAIAAMDADVITIETSRSDMELLEAFERFDYPNEIGPGVYDIHSPRVPDSAEMANLLRKAARHIPLERLWVNPDCGLKTRAWPETEAALVNMVAAARQLRAELA
;
A
#
# COMPACT_ATOMS: atom_id res chain seq x y z
N MET A 1 -33.20 11.70 -14.42
CA MET A 1 -32.14 12.45 -13.70
C MET A 1 -30.96 11.53 -13.51
N ALA A 2 -29.76 11.92 -13.99
CA ALA A 2 -28.54 11.13 -13.78
C ALA A 2 -28.16 11.18 -12.29
N LEU A 3 -28.20 10.04 -11.61
CA LEU A 3 -28.00 9.95 -10.15
C LEU A 3 -26.50 10.00 -9.81
N SER A 4 -26.13 10.83 -8.83
CA SER A 4 -24.78 10.89 -8.29
C SER A 4 -24.65 10.02 -7.06
N HIS A 5 -23.57 9.22 -6.96
CA HIS A 5 -23.31 8.41 -5.78
C HIS A 5 -21.82 8.24 -5.50
N SER A 6 -21.48 7.85 -4.28
CA SER A 6 -20.14 7.47 -3.87
C SER A 6 -20.07 5.96 -3.61
N LEU A 7 -18.91 5.35 -3.84
CA LEU A 7 -18.66 3.92 -3.60
C LEU A 7 -18.17 3.63 -2.18
N GLY A 8 -17.83 4.66 -1.43
CA GLY A 8 -17.30 4.63 -0.07
C GLY A 8 -16.55 5.91 0.23
N PHE A 9 -16.31 6.20 1.52
CA PHE A 9 -15.72 7.44 1.99
C PHE A 9 -14.59 7.16 3.01
N PRO A 10 -13.59 8.07 3.19
CA PRO A 10 -12.56 7.90 4.20
C PRO A 10 -13.13 7.78 5.62
N ARG A 11 -12.61 6.85 6.42
CA ARG A 11 -13.14 6.50 7.76
C ARG A 11 -12.47 7.24 8.90
N ILE A 12 -11.24 7.71 8.67
CA ILE A 12 -10.32 8.16 9.73
C ILE A 12 -10.71 9.50 10.38
N GLY A 13 -11.61 10.27 9.74
CA GLY A 13 -11.93 11.64 10.15
C GLY A 13 -10.90 12.66 9.66
N ARG A 14 -11.26 13.95 9.67
CA ARG A 14 -10.42 15.05 9.17
C ARG A 14 -9.10 15.20 9.93
N ASP A 15 -9.11 14.91 11.25
CA ASP A 15 -7.96 15.02 12.15
C ASP A 15 -7.50 13.65 12.67
N ARG A 16 -7.86 12.56 11.99
CA ARG A 16 -7.58 11.16 12.36
C ARG A 16 -8.20 10.78 13.72
N GLU A 17 -9.45 11.19 13.94
CA GLU A 17 -10.18 10.95 15.18
C GLU A 17 -10.35 9.46 15.46
N LEU A 18 -10.64 8.65 14.41
CA LEU A 18 -10.74 7.20 14.57
C LEU A 18 -9.43 6.59 15.06
N LYS A 19 -8.28 7.01 14.49
CA LYS A 19 -6.95 6.56 14.94
C LYS A 19 -6.75 6.84 16.42
N LYS A 20 -7.01 8.08 16.82
CA LYS A 20 -6.81 8.52 18.22
C LYS A 20 -7.70 7.73 19.19
N ALA A 21 -8.96 7.52 18.82
CA ALA A 21 -9.92 6.77 19.63
C ALA A 21 -9.55 5.29 19.76
N LEU A 22 -9.17 4.63 18.65
CA LEU A 22 -8.73 3.24 18.66
C LEU A 22 -7.48 3.05 19.55
N GLU A 23 -6.48 3.90 19.39
CA GLU A 23 -5.24 3.81 20.19
C GLU A 23 -5.49 4.10 21.69
N ALA A 24 -6.37 5.05 22.02
CA ALA A 24 -6.78 5.31 23.40
C ALA A 24 -7.56 4.12 24.01
N HIS A 25 -8.44 3.51 23.23
CA HIS A 25 -9.16 2.31 23.64
C HIS A 25 -8.21 1.14 23.91
N TRP A 26 -7.26 0.88 23.01
CA TRP A 26 -6.29 -0.19 23.20
C TRP A 26 -5.32 0.03 24.38
N ARG A 27 -5.14 1.27 24.84
CA ARG A 27 -4.41 1.58 26.06
C ARG A 27 -5.28 1.56 27.31
N GLY A 28 -6.59 1.29 27.18
CA GLY A 28 -7.56 1.32 28.29
C GLY A 28 -7.94 2.72 28.77
N GLU A 29 -7.64 3.76 27.99
CA GLU A 29 -7.97 5.17 28.29
C GLU A 29 -9.39 5.53 27.83
N LEU A 30 -9.96 4.76 26.92
CA LEU A 30 -11.30 4.93 26.35
C LEU A 30 -12.05 3.60 26.40
N ASP A 31 -13.25 3.58 26.97
CA ASP A 31 -14.10 2.39 26.97
C ASP A 31 -14.78 2.13 25.63
N GLU A 32 -15.41 0.96 25.45
CA GLU A 32 -16.09 0.59 24.22
C GLU A 32 -17.25 1.51 23.88
N ALA A 33 -18.03 1.96 24.87
CA ALA A 33 -19.17 2.83 24.62
C ALA A 33 -18.72 4.19 24.06
N ALA A 34 -17.67 4.78 24.64
CA ALA A 34 -17.08 6.02 24.15
C ALA A 34 -16.43 5.84 22.75
N LEU A 35 -15.78 4.70 22.48
CA LEU A 35 -15.25 4.38 21.15
C LEU A 35 -16.39 4.29 20.11
N ARG A 36 -17.49 3.59 20.43
CA ARG A 36 -18.67 3.50 19.56
C ARG A 36 -19.29 4.87 19.29
N ALA A 37 -19.37 5.75 20.29
CA ALA A 37 -19.84 7.12 20.12
C ALA A 37 -18.97 7.95 19.18
N VAL A 38 -17.64 7.76 19.19
CA VAL A 38 -16.73 8.37 18.21
C VAL A 38 -17.04 7.86 16.80
N GLY A 39 -17.22 6.55 16.63
CA GLY A 39 -17.57 5.96 15.32
C GLY A 39 -18.89 6.50 14.78
N GLN A 40 -19.93 6.56 15.61
CA GLN A 40 -21.24 7.10 15.24
C GLN A 40 -21.15 8.57 14.79
N ARG A 41 -20.44 9.40 15.55
CA ARG A 41 -20.22 10.81 15.17
C ARG A 41 -19.48 10.93 13.84
N LEU A 42 -18.44 10.14 13.63
CA LEU A 42 -17.68 10.16 12.36
C LEU A 42 -18.55 9.74 11.16
N ARG A 43 -19.35 8.70 11.28
CA ARG A 43 -20.29 8.28 10.23
C ARG A 43 -21.27 9.41 9.89
N ALA A 44 -21.92 9.97 10.90
CA ALA A 44 -22.86 11.09 10.72
C ALA A 44 -22.19 12.28 10.03
N GLU A 45 -20.99 12.66 10.45
CA GLU A 45 -20.21 13.73 9.79
C GLU A 45 -19.86 13.39 8.34
N HIS A 46 -19.42 12.18 8.07
CA HIS A 46 -19.05 11.76 6.72
C HIS A 46 -20.23 11.71 5.77
N TRP A 47 -21.38 11.25 6.21
CA TRP A 47 -22.63 11.29 5.40
C TRP A 47 -23.05 12.74 5.13
N GLN A 48 -23.00 13.61 6.14
CA GLN A 48 -23.33 15.01 5.96
C GLN A 48 -22.39 15.71 4.99
N LEU A 49 -21.07 15.45 5.04
CA LEU A 49 -20.10 15.99 4.10
C LEU A 49 -20.41 15.62 2.65
N GLN A 50 -20.77 14.37 2.40
CA GLN A 50 -21.16 13.89 1.07
C GLN A 50 -22.50 14.52 0.61
N LYS A 51 -23.47 14.63 1.53
CA LYS A 51 -24.75 15.28 1.25
C LYS A 51 -24.57 16.77 0.90
N ASP A 52 -23.78 17.49 1.66
CA ASP A 52 -23.45 18.90 1.45
C ASP A 52 -22.66 19.10 0.14
N ALA A 53 -21.90 18.13 -0.27
CA ALA A 53 -21.21 18.09 -1.56
C ALA A 53 -22.18 17.86 -2.75
N GLY A 54 -23.41 17.41 -2.50
CA GLY A 54 -24.46 17.20 -3.50
C GLY A 54 -24.57 15.75 -3.99
N ILE A 55 -24.09 14.77 -3.25
CA ILE A 55 -24.27 13.35 -3.54
C ILE A 55 -25.72 12.94 -3.22
N ASP A 56 -26.38 12.26 -4.16
CA ASP A 56 -27.77 11.85 -4.04
C ASP A 56 -27.92 10.58 -3.18
N LEU A 57 -27.08 9.57 -3.43
CA LEU A 57 -27.16 8.25 -2.81
C LEU A 57 -25.87 7.93 -2.05
N LEU A 58 -25.96 7.86 -0.72
CA LEU A 58 -24.82 7.74 0.18
C LEU A 58 -24.44 6.28 0.47
N PRO A 59 -23.14 5.94 0.58
CA PRO A 59 -22.70 4.63 1.04
C PRO A 59 -22.92 4.49 2.56
N VAL A 60 -23.29 3.30 3.00
CA VAL A 60 -23.41 2.88 4.39
C VAL A 60 -22.79 1.48 4.52
N GLY A 61 -22.19 1.15 5.65
CA GLY A 61 -21.50 -0.14 5.83
C GLY A 61 -20.07 -0.15 5.26
N ASP A 62 -19.62 0.97 4.70
CA ASP A 62 -18.24 1.19 4.30
C ASP A 62 -17.32 1.59 5.48
N PHE A 63 -17.89 1.90 6.65
CA PHE A 63 -17.15 2.14 7.89
C PHE A 63 -16.63 0.82 8.47
N ALA A 64 -15.40 0.80 8.95
CA ALA A 64 -14.80 -0.34 9.62
C ALA A 64 -13.90 0.10 10.78
N TRP A 65 -13.94 -0.64 11.90
CA TRP A 65 -13.08 -0.39 13.06
C TRP A 65 -11.62 -0.70 12.82
N TYR A 66 -11.34 -1.65 11.92
CA TYR A 66 -9.97 -2.02 11.56
C TYR A 66 -9.80 -2.10 10.03
N ASP A 67 -10.44 -3.06 9.39
CA ASP A 67 -10.57 -3.15 7.94
C ASP A 67 -11.93 -3.74 7.55
N GLN A 68 -12.32 -3.55 6.30
CA GLN A 68 -13.64 -3.94 5.81
C GLN A 68 -13.81 -5.45 5.66
N VAL A 69 -12.74 -6.18 5.33
CA VAL A 69 -12.80 -7.65 5.15
C VAL A 69 -12.98 -8.33 6.52
N LEU A 70 -12.26 -7.83 7.54
CA LEU A 70 -12.44 -8.30 8.91
C LEU A 70 -13.85 -8.04 9.43
N GLY A 71 -14.43 -6.87 9.11
CA GLY A 71 -15.83 -6.57 9.44
C GLY A 71 -16.80 -7.58 8.84
N HIS A 72 -16.59 -7.95 7.56
CA HIS A 72 -17.38 -9.00 6.90
C HIS A 72 -17.13 -10.39 7.50
N SER A 73 -15.88 -10.69 7.89
CA SER A 73 -15.57 -11.96 8.59
C SER A 73 -16.37 -12.10 9.89
N LEU A 74 -16.48 -11.02 10.67
CA LEU A 74 -17.36 -11.01 11.84
C LEU A 74 -18.82 -11.17 11.44
N ALA A 75 -19.29 -10.45 10.41
CA ALA A 75 -20.68 -10.51 9.97
C ALA A 75 -21.08 -11.91 9.51
N PHE A 76 -20.17 -12.62 8.86
CA PHE A 76 -20.41 -13.98 8.35
C PHE A 76 -20.07 -15.10 9.35
N GLY A 77 -19.61 -14.74 10.57
CA GLY A 77 -19.23 -15.72 11.60
C GLY A 77 -17.93 -16.46 11.32
N VAL A 78 -17.07 -15.91 10.46
CA VAL A 78 -15.75 -16.48 10.13
C VAL A 78 -14.73 -16.03 11.18
N ILE A 79 -14.70 -16.78 12.28
CA ILE A 79 -13.84 -16.48 13.43
C ILE A 79 -12.96 -17.71 13.68
N PRO A 80 -11.62 -17.59 13.54
CA PRO A 80 -10.70 -18.67 13.85
C PRO A 80 -10.91 -19.19 15.28
N GLU A 81 -10.77 -20.50 15.50
CA GLU A 81 -11.05 -21.14 16.79
C GLU A 81 -10.32 -20.47 17.95
N ARG A 82 -9.05 -20.04 17.74
CA ARG A 82 -8.24 -19.35 18.74
C ARG A 82 -8.80 -17.98 19.21
N PHE A 83 -9.81 -17.44 18.53
CA PHE A 83 -10.47 -16.16 18.85
C PHE A 83 -11.95 -16.31 19.15
N ARG A 84 -12.51 -17.54 19.05
CA ARG A 84 -13.93 -17.75 19.32
C ARG A 84 -14.26 -17.40 20.77
N PRO A 85 -15.28 -16.55 21.00
CA PRO A 85 -15.74 -16.30 22.35
C PRO A 85 -16.27 -17.58 22.99
N ALA A 86 -16.03 -17.79 24.28
CA ALA A 86 -16.49 -18.98 25.00
C ALA A 86 -18.02 -19.11 25.04
N ALA A 87 -18.73 -18.00 24.93
CA ALA A 87 -20.19 -17.95 24.81
C ALA A 87 -20.62 -16.61 24.16
N GLY A 88 -21.76 -16.63 23.45
CA GLY A 88 -22.39 -15.44 22.89
C GLY A 88 -21.93 -15.06 21.49
N LYS A 89 -22.36 -13.87 21.02
CA LYS A 89 -21.98 -13.28 19.73
C LYS A 89 -20.58 -12.65 19.82
N PRO A 90 -19.89 -12.48 18.68
CA PRO A 90 -18.62 -11.75 18.65
C PRO A 90 -18.79 -10.29 19.05
N THR A 91 -17.72 -9.70 19.59
CA THR A 91 -17.67 -8.32 20.10
C THR A 91 -16.55 -7.54 19.41
N LEU A 92 -16.43 -6.25 19.67
CA LEU A 92 -15.28 -5.45 19.24
C LEU A 92 -13.96 -6.00 19.78
N GLU A 93 -13.96 -6.58 20.98
CA GLU A 93 -12.77 -7.24 21.54
C GLU A 93 -12.37 -8.45 20.67
N THR A 94 -13.34 -9.25 20.21
CA THR A 94 -13.09 -10.36 19.26
C THR A 94 -12.44 -9.82 17.98
N LEU A 95 -12.99 -8.75 17.41
CA LEU A 95 -12.46 -8.09 16.21
C LEU A 95 -11.02 -7.66 16.40
N PHE A 96 -10.72 -6.98 17.51
CA PHE A 96 -9.37 -6.50 17.81
C PHE A 96 -8.40 -7.63 18.14
N ALA A 97 -8.86 -8.71 18.77
CA ALA A 97 -8.05 -9.91 19.00
C ALA A 97 -7.65 -10.58 17.67
N MET A 98 -8.57 -10.71 16.71
CA MET A 98 -8.28 -11.23 15.36
C MET A 98 -7.25 -10.34 14.64
N ALA A 99 -7.37 -9.02 14.80
CA ALA A 99 -6.53 -8.03 14.13
C ALA A 99 -5.12 -7.92 14.71
N ARG A 100 -4.97 -8.02 16.03
CA ARG A 100 -3.74 -7.66 16.76
C ARG A 100 -3.11 -8.83 17.52
N GLY A 101 -3.80 -9.97 17.54
CA GLY A 101 -3.48 -11.08 18.43
C GLY A 101 -3.99 -10.85 19.85
N ALA A 102 -4.14 -11.92 20.61
CA ALA A 102 -4.51 -11.88 22.03
C ALA A 102 -3.27 -12.04 22.90
N VAL A 103 -3.09 -11.13 23.86
CA VAL A 103 -2.03 -11.25 24.87
C VAL A 103 -2.40 -12.39 25.82
N ALA A 104 -1.42 -13.25 26.13
CA ALA A 104 -1.59 -14.33 27.13
C ALA A 104 -2.07 -13.75 28.46
N ASN A 105 -3.28 -14.03 28.84
CA ASN A 105 -3.81 -13.61 30.14
C ASN A 105 -3.47 -14.67 31.17
N LYS A 106 -2.54 -14.38 32.08
CA LYS A 106 -2.06 -15.30 33.13
C LYS A 106 -3.16 -15.84 34.05
N SER A 107 -4.34 -15.24 34.01
CA SER A 107 -5.50 -15.64 34.84
C SER A 107 -6.40 -16.70 34.22
N SER A 108 -6.27 -17.03 32.92
CA SER A 108 -7.14 -17.98 32.22
C SER A 108 -6.46 -19.29 31.78
N GLY A 109 -5.23 -19.57 32.24
CA GLY A 109 -4.52 -20.83 31.98
C GLY A 109 -4.00 -21.02 30.55
N ASN A 110 -4.13 -20.04 29.68
CA ASN A 110 -3.66 -20.10 28.29
C ASN A 110 -2.24 -19.46 28.24
N CYS A 111 -1.21 -20.30 28.27
CA CYS A 111 0.20 -19.88 28.35
C CYS A 111 0.76 -19.28 27.04
N CYS A 112 0.06 -19.37 25.92
CA CYS A 112 0.50 -18.86 24.63
C CYS A 112 -0.54 -17.85 24.08
N GLY A 113 -0.13 -16.61 23.87
CA GLY A 113 -0.97 -15.62 23.19
C GLY A 113 -1.36 -16.10 21.78
N ALA A 114 -2.55 -15.76 21.29
CA ALA A 114 -2.99 -16.08 19.95
C ALA A 114 -2.38 -15.11 18.95
N HIS A 115 -1.74 -15.62 17.89
CA HIS A 115 -1.22 -14.80 16.80
C HIS A 115 -2.35 -14.16 16.00
N ALA A 116 -2.17 -12.89 15.62
CA ALA A 116 -3.06 -12.19 14.70
C ALA A 116 -3.23 -12.94 13.38
N GLN A 117 -4.32 -12.64 12.66
CA GLN A 117 -4.48 -13.11 11.29
C GLN A 117 -3.43 -12.45 10.37
N GLU A 118 -3.20 -13.06 9.22
CA GLU A 118 -2.31 -12.54 8.19
C GLU A 118 -2.86 -11.22 7.64
N LEU A 119 -1.98 -10.24 7.44
CA LEU A 119 -2.30 -8.95 6.83
C LEU A 119 -1.72 -8.89 5.43
N THR A 120 -2.54 -8.51 4.44
CA THR A 120 -2.09 -8.33 3.06
C THR A 120 -2.75 -7.13 2.40
N LYS A 121 -2.29 -6.75 1.21
CA LYS A 121 -2.80 -5.60 0.47
C LYS A 121 -4.18 -5.84 -0.15
N TRP A 122 -4.99 -4.80 -0.10
CA TRP A 122 -6.23 -4.70 -0.86
C TRP A 122 -5.89 -4.34 -2.32
N PHE A 123 -5.78 -5.36 -3.16
CA PHE A 123 -5.36 -5.26 -4.56
C PHE A 123 -4.01 -4.52 -4.71
N ASP A 124 -3.89 -3.59 -5.64
CA ASP A 124 -2.70 -2.77 -5.88
C ASP A 124 -2.70 -1.44 -5.08
N THR A 125 -3.45 -1.38 -3.97
CA THR A 125 -3.55 -0.18 -3.12
C THR A 125 -2.58 -0.24 -1.93
N ASN A 126 -2.44 0.88 -1.21
CA ASN A 126 -1.73 0.92 0.08
C ASN A 126 -2.62 0.55 1.27
N TYR A 127 -3.90 0.27 1.03
CA TYR A 127 -4.80 -0.25 2.05
C TYR A 127 -4.60 -1.75 2.24
N HIS A 128 -4.66 -2.22 3.48
CA HIS A 128 -4.44 -3.62 3.84
C HIS A 128 -5.67 -4.18 4.54
N TYR A 129 -5.84 -5.49 4.43
CA TYR A 129 -6.91 -6.22 5.10
C TYR A 129 -6.37 -7.50 5.76
N LEU A 130 -7.10 -7.98 6.77
CA LEU A 130 -6.83 -9.26 7.42
C LEU A 130 -7.45 -10.39 6.60
N VAL A 131 -6.61 -11.36 6.27
CA VAL A 131 -6.98 -12.49 5.41
C VAL A 131 -7.96 -13.41 6.15
N PRO A 132 -9.18 -13.65 5.63
CA PRO A 132 -10.09 -14.63 6.20
C PRO A 132 -9.47 -16.02 6.21
N GLU A 133 -9.58 -16.73 7.33
CA GLU A 133 -9.10 -18.09 7.48
C GLU A 133 -10.29 -19.06 7.41
N PHE A 134 -10.31 -19.91 6.39
CA PHE A 134 -11.40 -20.88 6.18
C PHE A 134 -10.97 -22.29 6.54
N SER A 135 -11.84 -23.03 7.23
CA SER A 135 -11.72 -24.48 7.39
C SER A 135 -12.63 -25.21 6.39
N VAL A 136 -12.33 -26.47 6.10
CA VAL A 136 -13.12 -27.30 5.17
C VAL A 136 -14.58 -27.46 5.61
N ASP A 137 -14.83 -27.45 6.91
CA ASP A 137 -16.15 -27.52 7.54
C ASP A 137 -16.73 -26.16 7.92
N GLN A 138 -16.17 -25.06 7.40
CA GLN A 138 -16.60 -23.69 7.69
C GLN A 138 -18.12 -23.55 7.59
N GLN A 139 -18.74 -23.07 8.66
CA GLN A 139 -20.14 -22.65 8.69
C GLN A 139 -20.21 -21.12 8.66
N PHE A 140 -21.25 -20.60 8.03
CA PHE A 140 -21.52 -19.17 7.97
C PHE A 140 -22.86 -18.87 8.64
N ALA A 141 -22.92 -17.79 9.39
CA ALA A 141 -24.13 -17.28 9.99
C ALA A 141 -24.00 -15.77 10.22
N LEU A 142 -25.11 -15.06 10.10
CA LEU A 142 -25.12 -13.61 10.42
C LEU A 142 -24.92 -13.42 11.92
N SER A 143 -23.77 -12.84 12.29
CA SER A 143 -23.34 -12.72 13.68
C SER A 143 -22.98 -11.32 14.14
N TRP A 144 -23.01 -10.30 13.26
CA TRP A 144 -22.61 -8.93 13.54
C TRP A 144 -23.67 -7.95 13.03
N GLU A 145 -24.12 -7.02 13.87
CA GLU A 145 -25.28 -6.15 13.61
C GLU A 145 -24.92 -4.78 13.03
N GLN A 146 -23.64 -4.40 12.99
CA GLN A 146 -23.18 -3.05 12.68
C GLN A 146 -23.79 -2.46 11.40
N LEU A 147 -23.88 -3.24 10.31
CA LEU A 147 -24.44 -2.77 9.05
C LEU A 147 -25.86 -2.24 9.19
N PHE A 148 -26.70 -2.97 9.95
CA PHE A 148 -28.11 -2.62 10.17
C PHE A 148 -28.26 -1.42 11.11
N GLU A 149 -27.40 -1.34 12.13
CA GLU A 149 -27.31 -0.17 13.02
C GLU A 149 -26.94 1.08 12.24
N GLU A 150 -25.97 1.00 11.32
CA GLU A 150 -25.55 2.11 10.48
C GLU A 150 -26.65 2.56 9.50
N VAL A 151 -27.42 1.65 8.94
CA VAL A 151 -28.59 1.98 8.10
C VAL A 151 -29.64 2.75 8.93
N GLU A 152 -29.94 2.29 10.13
CA GLU A 152 -30.88 2.98 11.05
C GLU A 152 -30.36 4.39 11.41
N GLU A 153 -29.07 4.53 11.74
CA GLU A 153 -28.44 5.81 12.04
C GLU A 153 -28.58 6.79 10.86
N ALA A 154 -28.30 6.34 9.65
CA ALA A 154 -28.37 7.18 8.46
C ALA A 154 -29.81 7.56 8.10
N HIS A 155 -30.76 6.65 8.19
CA HIS A 155 -32.18 6.91 7.98
C HIS A 155 -32.73 7.90 9.02
N ALA A 156 -32.33 7.77 10.29
CA ALA A 156 -32.71 8.72 11.36
C ALA A 156 -32.23 10.16 11.08
N LEU A 157 -31.13 10.32 10.32
CA LEU A 157 -30.61 11.59 9.84
C LEU A 157 -31.27 12.07 8.51
N GLY A 158 -32.19 11.29 7.95
CA GLY A 158 -32.91 11.64 6.71
C GLY A 158 -32.11 11.40 5.42
N HIS A 159 -31.10 10.54 5.45
CA HIS A 159 -30.29 10.21 4.28
C HIS A 159 -30.89 9.07 3.46
N GLN A 160 -30.77 9.18 2.13
CA GLN A 160 -30.97 8.05 1.21
C GLN A 160 -29.67 7.29 1.10
N VAL A 161 -29.72 5.99 1.34
CA VAL A 161 -28.53 5.16 1.52
C VAL A 161 -28.48 3.98 0.57
N LYS A 162 -27.25 3.55 0.33
CA LYS A 162 -26.90 2.37 -0.44
C LYS A 162 -25.85 1.58 0.38
N PRO A 163 -26.28 0.53 1.13
CA PRO A 163 -25.37 -0.35 1.85
C PRO A 163 -24.33 -0.97 0.92
N VAL A 164 -23.09 -1.09 1.43
CA VAL A 164 -21.94 -1.63 0.71
C VAL A 164 -21.55 -2.98 1.32
N LEU A 165 -21.51 -4.01 0.49
CA LEU A 165 -21.06 -5.35 0.85
C LEU A 165 -19.91 -5.78 -0.05
N ILE A 166 -18.91 -6.47 0.51
CA ILE A 166 -17.96 -7.22 -0.31
C ILE A 166 -18.73 -8.41 -0.90
N GLY A 167 -18.62 -8.63 -2.20
CA GLY A 167 -19.31 -9.72 -2.88
C GLY A 167 -18.81 -11.11 -2.46
N PRO A 168 -19.65 -12.13 -2.58
CA PRO A 168 -19.32 -13.48 -2.09
C PRO A 168 -18.11 -14.08 -2.77
N LEU A 169 -17.91 -13.83 -4.07
CA LEU A 169 -16.76 -14.36 -4.79
C LEU A 169 -15.50 -13.63 -4.38
N THR A 170 -15.52 -12.30 -4.29
CA THR A 170 -14.40 -11.52 -3.79
C THR A 170 -14.03 -11.93 -2.36
N TYR A 171 -15.02 -12.10 -1.46
CA TYR A 171 -14.75 -12.50 -0.09
C TYR A 171 -14.04 -13.86 0.00
N LEU A 172 -14.50 -14.87 -0.76
CA LEU A 172 -13.85 -16.18 -0.82
C LEU A 172 -12.48 -16.12 -1.46
N TRP A 173 -12.30 -15.28 -2.50
CA TRP A 173 -11.00 -15.08 -3.15
C TRP A 173 -9.93 -14.54 -2.21
N LEU A 174 -10.31 -13.60 -1.36
CA LEU A 174 -9.41 -12.92 -0.43
C LEU A 174 -8.95 -13.79 0.75
N GLY A 175 -9.69 -14.85 1.06
CA GLY A 175 -9.37 -15.75 2.17
C GLY A 175 -8.40 -16.88 1.79
N LYS A 176 -7.95 -17.61 2.78
CA LYS A 176 -7.06 -18.78 2.64
C LYS A 176 -7.63 -20.00 3.35
N ALA A 177 -7.47 -21.19 2.74
CA ALA A 177 -7.70 -22.46 3.38
C ALA A 177 -6.70 -22.69 4.53
N LYS A 178 -7.15 -23.17 5.67
CA LYS A 178 -6.33 -23.48 6.84
C LYS A 178 -6.65 -24.89 7.36
N GLY A 179 -5.61 -25.59 7.80
CA GLY A 179 -5.72 -26.94 8.38
C GLY A 179 -5.79 -28.07 7.35
N ALA A 180 -6.36 -27.84 6.18
CA ALA A 180 -6.44 -28.79 5.06
C ALA A 180 -6.38 -28.01 3.75
N ASP A 181 -5.90 -28.64 2.70
CA ASP A 181 -5.98 -28.12 1.34
C ASP A 181 -7.34 -28.46 0.74
N PHE A 182 -8.12 -27.44 0.36
CA PHE A 182 -9.43 -27.58 -0.29
C PHE A 182 -9.73 -26.35 -1.15
N ASP A 183 -10.63 -26.52 -2.13
CA ASP A 183 -11.07 -25.39 -2.96
C ASP A 183 -12.06 -24.51 -2.17
N ARG A 184 -11.72 -23.24 -1.98
CA ARG A 184 -12.58 -22.25 -1.30
C ARG A 184 -13.93 -22.05 -1.98
N LEU A 185 -14.06 -22.33 -3.28
CA LEU A 185 -15.34 -22.32 -3.98
C LEU A 185 -16.36 -23.34 -3.45
N GLU A 186 -15.91 -24.42 -2.78
CA GLU A 186 -16.81 -25.37 -2.11
C GLU A 186 -17.60 -24.73 -0.96
N LEU A 187 -17.15 -23.60 -0.44
CA LEU A 187 -17.83 -22.84 0.61
C LEU A 187 -18.97 -21.97 0.09
N LEU A 188 -19.05 -21.72 -1.22
CA LEU A 188 -19.98 -20.75 -1.80
C LEU A 188 -21.44 -21.04 -1.44
N GLU A 189 -21.89 -22.28 -1.59
CA GLU A 189 -23.27 -22.68 -1.31
C GLU A 189 -23.67 -22.51 0.17
N ARG A 190 -22.68 -22.55 1.08
CA ARG A 190 -22.89 -22.32 2.51
C ARG A 190 -22.88 -20.84 2.86
N LEU A 191 -22.17 -20.01 2.06
CA LEU A 191 -22.08 -18.56 2.28
C LEU A 191 -23.30 -17.80 1.75
N LEU A 192 -23.83 -18.18 0.60
CA LEU A 192 -24.92 -17.46 -0.09
C LEU A 192 -26.19 -17.24 0.75
N PRO A 193 -26.66 -18.17 1.60
CA PRO A 193 -27.80 -17.95 2.48
C PRO A 193 -27.63 -16.74 3.42
N VAL A 194 -26.40 -16.44 3.86
CA VAL A 194 -26.13 -15.29 4.72
C VAL A 194 -26.32 -13.98 3.95
N TYR A 195 -25.92 -13.93 2.67
CA TYR A 195 -26.24 -12.78 1.81
C TYR A 195 -27.74 -12.60 1.63
N GLY A 196 -28.48 -13.71 1.46
CA GLY A 196 -29.94 -13.67 1.41
C GLY A 196 -30.55 -13.06 2.67
N GLU A 197 -30.12 -13.50 3.85
CA GLU A 197 -30.58 -12.96 5.14
C GLU A 197 -30.26 -11.45 5.26
N ILE A 198 -29.05 -11.05 4.89
CA ILE A 198 -28.66 -9.63 4.91
C ILE A 198 -29.55 -8.79 3.99
N LEU A 199 -29.78 -9.21 2.76
CA LEU A 199 -30.61 -8.50 1.79
C LEU A 199 -32.07 -8.39 2.25
N GLN A 200 -32.63 -9.45 2.83
CA GLN A 200 -33.99 -9.45 3.39
C GLN A 200 -34.10 -8.45 4.55
N ARG A 201 -33.14 -8.42 5.46
CA ARG A 201 -33.11 -7.47 6.56
C ARG A 201 -32.96 -6.03 6.09
N LEU A 202 -32.09 -5.75 5.13
CA LEU A 202 -31.94 -4.42 4.54
C LEU A 202 -33.23 -3.96 3.86
N ALA A 203 -33.90 -4.84 3.12
CA ALA A 203 -35.21 -4.54 2.54
C ALA A 203 -36.26 -4.21 3.59
N ALA A 204 -36.28 -4.94 4.72
CA ALA A 204 -37.18 -4.66 5.85
C ALA A 204 -36.92 -3.28 6.48
N GLN A 205 -35.68 -2.76 6.38
CA GLN A 205 -35.33 -1.40 6.79
C GLN A 205 -35.65 -0.33 5.70
N GLY A 206 -36.22 -0.72 4.56
CA GLY A 206 -36.58 0.20 3.48
C GLY A 206 -35.45 0.54 2.50
N VAL A 207 -34.37 -0.24 2.50
CA VAL A 207 -33.26 -0.07 1.54
C VAL A 207 -33.71 -0.50 0.15
N GLU A 208 -33.53 0.38 -0.83
CA GLU A 208 -33.85 0.09 -2.25
C GLU A 208 -32.67 -0.50 -3.00
N TRP A 209 -31.48 0.06 -2.85
CA TRP A 209 -30.26 -0.35 -3.56
C TRP A 209 -29.18 -0.84 -2.62
N VAL A 210 -28.49 -1.90 -2.99
CA VAL A 210 -27.29 -2.42 -2.31
C VAL A 210 -26.15 -2.48 -3.31
N GLN A 211 -24.99 -1.95 -2.92
CA GLN A 211 -23.74 -2.09 -3.66
C GLN A 211 -23.04 -3.39 -3.23
N ILE A 212 -22.66 -4.20 -4.20
CA ILE A 212 -21.89 -5.43 -3.97
C ILE A 212 -20.56 -5.29 -4.70
N ASP A 213 -19.49 -5.20 -3.95
CA ASP A 213 -18.14 -4.99 -4.47
C ASP A 213 -17.52 -6.30 -4.92
N GLU A 214 -17.32 -6.44 -6.23
CA GLU A 214 -16.68 -7.60 -6.85
C GLU A 214 -15.44 -7.19 -7.67
N PRO A 215 -14.45 -6.55 -7.04
CA PRO A 215 -13.26 -6.08 -7.74
C PRO A 215 -12.40 -7.22 -8.31
N ILE A 216 -12.57 -8.47 -7.91
CA ILE A 216 -11.87 -9.59 -8.55
C ILE A 216 -12.25 -9.78 -10.02
N LEU A 217 -13.37 -9.20 -10.48
CA LEU A 217 -13.73 -9.20 -11.90
C LEU A 217 -12.73 -8.47 -12.80
N VAL A 218 -11.83 -7.66 -12.22
CA VAL A 218 -10.71 -7.04 -12.96
C VAL A 218 -9.43 -7.88 -12.96
N LEU A 219 -9.45 -9.08 -12.37
CA LEU A 219 -8.33 -10.02 -12.31
C LEU A 219 -8.42 -11.09 -13.41
N ASP A 220 -7.33 -11.83 -13.60
CA ASP A 220 -7.28 -13.05 -14.42
C ASP A 220 -7.97 -14.20 -13.67
N LEU A 221 -9.28 -14.38 -13.89
CA LEU A 221 -10.05 -15.39 -13.19
C LEU A 221 -9.99 -16.75 -13.88
N PRO A 222 -9.75 -17.85 -13.13
CA PRO A 222 -9.95 -19.21 -13.61
C PRO A 222 -11.43 -19.43 -14.02
N GLN A 223 -11.65 -20.37 -14.95
CA GLN A 223 -13.01 -20.62 -15.49
C GLN A 223 -14.00 -21.05 -14.41
N ASP A 224 -13.57 -21.82 -13.40
CA ASP A 224 -14.45 -22.26 -12.30
C ASP A 224 -14.97 -21.07 -11.46
N TRP A 225 -14.14 -20.04 -11.27
CA TRP A 225 -14.54 -18.79 -10.63
C TRP A 225 -15.54 -18.00 -11.48
N LYS A 226 -15.34 -17.96 -12.80
CA LYS A 226 -16.34 -17.34 -13.72
C LYS A 226 -17.69 -18.04 -13.65
N ASN A 227 -17.68 -19.37 -13.66
CA ASN A 227 -18.89 -20.18 -13.52
C ASN A 227 -19.54 -19.98 -12.14
N ALA A 228 -18.74 -19.80 -11.09
CA ALA A 228 -19.23 -19.53 -9.74
C ALA A 228 -19.93 -18.16 -9.63
N PHE A 229 -19.47 -17.13 -10.35
CA PHE A 229 -20.18 -15.85 -10.46
C PHE A 229 -21.60 -16.03 -11.00
N GLU A 230 -21.75 -16.70 -12.13
CA GLU A 230 -23.08 -16.95 -12.71
C GLU A 230 -23.99 -17.69 -11.72
N ARG A 231 -23.48 -18.73 -11.09
CA ARG A 231 -24.23 -19.51 -10.10
C ARG A 231 -24.66 -18.68 -8.89
N ALA A 232 -23.75 -17.91 -8.30
CA ALA A 232 -24.01 -17.10 -7.12
C ALA A 232 -25.06 -16.03 -7.41
N TYR A 233 -24.90 -15.28 -8.49
CA TYR A 233 -25.80 -14.17 -8.81
C TYR A 233 -27.15 -14.63 -9.35
N ASN A 234 -27.28 -15.83 -9.93
CA ASN A 234 -28.56 -16.47 -10.21
C ASN A 234 -29.37 -16.78 -8.95
N LEU A 235 -28.72 -16.97 -7.80
CA LEU A 235 -29.39 -17.13 -6.51
C LEU A 235 -29.69 -15.76 -5.88
N ILE A 236 -28.70 -14.88 -5.80
CA ILE A 236 -28.81 -13.55 -5.18
C ILE A 236 -29.87 -12.67 -5.88
N GLN A 237 -30.07 -12.80 -7.19
CA GLN A 237 -31.11 -12.02 -7.90
C GLN A 237 -32.52 -12.19 -7.34
N ARG A 238 -32.80 -13.34 -6.69
CA ARG A 238 -34.12 -13.66 -6.12
C ARG A 238 -34.40 -12.91 -4.82
N GLU A 239 -33.35 -12.43 -4.17
CA GLU A 239 -33.45 -11.69 -2.93
C GLU A 239 -33.92 -10.26 -3.19
N PRO A 240 -34.58 -9.62 -2.21
CA PRO A 240 -35.05 -8.25 -2.36
C PRO A 240 -33.87 -7.26 -2.50
N CYS A 241 -34.19 -5.99 -2.69
CA CYS A 241 -33.30 -4.89 -3.06
C CYS A 241 -32.75 -5.00 -4.50
N LYS A 242 -32.50 -3.86 -5.10
CA LYS A 242 -31.74 -3.73 -6.34
C LYS A 242 -30.25 -3.84 -6.05
N LYS A 243 -29.50 -4.53 -6.90
CA LYS A 243 -28.07 -4.80 -6.72
C LYS A 243 -27.26 -4.07 -7.75
N LEU A 244 -26.31 -3.25 -7.29
CA LEU A 244 -25.25 -2.63 -8.08
C LEU A 244 -23.96 -3.41 -7.86
N ILE A 245 -23.49 -4.14 -8.86
CA ILE A 245 -22.13 -4.70 -8.83
C ILE A 245 -21.14 -3.57 -9.05
N ALA A 246 -20.18 -3.41 -8.15
CA ALA A 246 -19.10 -2.46 -8.31
C ALA A 246 -17.78 -3.16 -8.63
N THR A 247 -17.19 -2.78 -9.77
CA THR A 247 -15.87 -3.20 -10.22
C THR A 247 -14.96 -1.97 -10.30
N TYR A 248 -13.71 -2.11 -9.87
CA TYR A 248 -12.78 -0.99 -9.83
C TYR A 248 -11.32 -1.45 -9.81
N PHE A 249 -10.39 -0.53 -10.00
CA PHE A 249 -8.94 -0.67 -10.06
C PHE A 249 -8.40 -1.17 -11.40
N GLY A 250 -9.24 -1.53 -12.36
CA GLY A 250 -8.80 -2.02 -13.67
C GLY A 250 -9.94 -2.27 -14.63
N GLY A 251 -9.61 -2.76 -15.81
CA GLY A 251 -10.54 -3.17 -16.85
C GLY A 251 -11.09 -4.59 -16.62
N LEU A 252 -12.31 -4.80 -17.08
CA LEU A 252 -12.96 -6.11 -17.05
C LEU A 252 -12.38 -7.10 -18.08
N GLU A 253 -11.89 -6.59 -19.22
CA GLU A 253 -11.28 -7.36 -20.30
C GLU A 253 -12.07 -8.63 -20.68
N ASP A 254 -11.49 -9.83 -20.46
CA ASP A 254 -12.13 -11.13 -20.73
C ASP A 254 -13.30 -11.45 -19.79
N ASN A 255 -13.44 -10.76 -18.67
CA ASN A 255 -14.58 -10.86 -17.76
C ASN A 255 -15.73 -9.89 -18.10
N LEU A 256 -15.57 -9.00 -19.11
CA LEU A 256 -16.54 -7.97 -19.46
C LEU A 256 -17.91 -8.57 -19.81
N GLY A 257 -17.92 -9.63 -20.62
CA GLY A 257 -19.13 -10.33 -20.98
C GLY A 257 -19.85 -10.94 -19.78
N LEU A 258 -19.09 -11.52 -18.85
CA LEU A 258 -19.61 -12.06 -17.59
C LEU A 258 -20.25 -10.93 -16.76
N ALA A 259 -19.51 -9.88 -16.44
CA ALA A 259 -19.98 -8.77 -15.60
C ALA A 259 -21.24 -8.08 -16.19
N ALA A 260 -21.25 -7.83 -17.52
CA ALA A 260 -22.40 -7.23 -18.19
C ALA A 260 -23.66 -8.07 -18.08
N ASN A 261 -23.55 -9.41 -18.09
CA ASN A 261 -24.69 -10.33 -18.14
C ASN A 261 -25.08 -10.91 -16.76
N LEU A 262 -24.34 -10.65 -15.68
CA LEU A 262 -24.78 -11.07 -14.34
C LEU A 262 -26.21 -10.56 -14.08
N PRO A 263 -27.11 -11.36 -13.49
CA PRO A 263 -28.52 -10.99 -13.29
C PRO A 263 -28.67 -10.03 -12.09
N VAL A 264 -28.22 -8.80 -12.26
CA VAL A 264 -28.28 -7.70 -11.30
C VAL A 264 -28.81 -6.44 -11.93
N ASP A 265 -29.19 -5.45 -11.15
CA ASP A 265 -29.88 -4.24 -11.60
C ASP A 265 -28.93 -3.14 -12.12
N GLY A 266 -27.65 -3.20 -11.75
CA GLY A 266 -26.67 -2.20 -12.18
C GLY A 266 -25.24 -2.73 -12.18
N LEU A 267 -24.39 -2.04 -12.94
CA LEU A 267 -22.96 -2.29 -13.02
C LEU A 267 -22.22 -0.97 -12.91
N HIS A 268 -21.22 -0.90 -12.04
CA HIS A 268 -20.24 0.19 -11.96
C HIS A 268 -18.91 -0.25 -12.57
N ILE A 269 -18.30 0.64 -13.38
CA ILE A 269 -17.00 0.43 -14.01
C ILE A 269 -16.05 1.61 -13.78
N ASP A 270 -14.77 1.32 -13.67
CA ASP A 270 -13.68 2.28 -13.49
C ASP A 270 -13.17 2.78 -14.85
N LEU A 271 -13.53 4.01 -15.21
CA LEU A 271 -13.07 4.64 -16.45
C LEU A 271 -11.83 5.52 -16.27
N VAL A 272 -11.29 5.60 -15.07
CA VAL A 272 -9.98 6.23 -14.84
C VAL A 272 -8.86 5.24 -15.15
N ARG A 273 -9.03 3.98 -14.74
CA ARG A 273 -8.04 2.92 -14.97
C ARG A 273 -8.16 2.25 -16.33
N ALA A 274 -9.38 2.14 -16.86
CA ALA A 274 -9.67 1.44 -18.09
C ALA A 274 -10.75 2.16 -18.92
N PRO A 275 -10.46 3.35 -19.45
CA PRO A 275 -11.42 4.10 -20.27
C PRO A 275 -11.81 3.38 -21.56
N GLU A 276 -10.94 2.52 -22.08
CA GLU A 276 -11.12 1.75 -23.32
C GLU A 276 -12.28 0.74 -23.25
N GLN A 277 -12.70 0.31 -22.06
CA GLN A 277 -13.81 -0.63 -21.90
C GLN A 277 -15.20 0.01 -22.15
N TYR A 278 -15.29 1.34 -22.07
CA TYR A 278 -16.55 2.08 -22.12
C TYR A 278 -17.40 1.78 -23.35
N PRO A 279 -16.92 1.86 -24.62
CA PRO A 279 -17.76 1.60 -25.79
C PRO A 279 -18.34 0.18 -25.78
N THR A 280 -17.54 -0.80 -25.41
CA THR A 280 -17.95 -2.21 -25.40
C THR A 280 -19.01 -2.49 -24.33
N ILE A 281 -18.87 -1.92 -23.13
CA ILE A 281 -19.87 -2.05 -22.07
C ILE A 281 -21.17 -1.40 -22.49
N LEU A 282 -21.13 -0.19 -23.04
CA LEU A 282 -22.32 0.55 -23.46
C LEU A 282 -23.14 -0.23 -24.50
N ASP A 283 -22.47 -0.95 -25.42
CA ASP A 283 -23.13 -1.75 -26.44
C ASP A 283 -23.65 -3.11 -25.91
N ARG A 284 -23.04 -3.67 -24.89
CA ARG A 284 -23.40 -5.00 -24.37
C ARG A 284 -24.33 -4.98 -23.15
N LEU A 285 -24.51 -3.80 -22.53
CA LEU A 285 -25.29 -3.69 -21.31
C LEU A 285 -26.79 -4.00 -21.58
N PRO A 286 -27.41 -4.93 -20.85
CA PRO A 286 -28.85 -5.18 -20.95
C PRO A 286 -29.69 -3.90 -20.72
N ALA A 287 -30.79 -3.75 -21.48
CA ALA A 287 -31.60 -2.54 -21.49
C ALA A 287 -32.26 -2.17 -20.15
N TYR A 288 -32.34 -3.09 -19.20
CA TYR A 288 -32.91 -2.83 -17.88
C TYR A 288 -31.88 -2.35 -16.85
N LYS A 289 -30.57 -2.50 -17.13
CA LYS A 289 -29.52 -2.20 -16.15
C LYS A 289 -29.17 -0.72 -16.09
N VAL A 290 -28.86 -0.28 -14.89
CA VAL A 290 -28.15 0.95 -14.61
C VAL A 290 -26.68 0.77 -14.93
N LEU A 291 -26.05 1.77 -15.54
CA LEU A 291 -24.60 1.88 -15.72
C LEU A 291 -24.07 3.03 -14.88
N SER A 292 -23.21 2.72 -13.94
CA SER A 292 -22.48 3.71 -13.14
C SER A 292 -21.08 3.90 -13.71
N LEU A 293 -20.74 5.15 -14.08
CA LEU A 293 -19.46 5.50 -14.66
C LEU A 293 -18.56 6.19 -13.63
N GLY A 294 -17.45 5.56 -13.35
CA GLY A 294 -16.40 6.05 -12.44
C GLY A 294 -15.40 6.93 -13.17
N LEU A 295 -15.65 8.24 -13.22
CA LEU A 295 -14.85 9.21 -13.98
C LEU A 295 -14.00 10.15 -13.11
N VAL A 296 -14.28 10.23 -11.81
CA VAL A 296 -13.50 11.02 -10.85
C VAL A 296 -12.53 10.08 -10.12
N ASN A 297 -11.22 10.29 -10.25
CA ASN A 297 -10.21 9.39 -9.72
C ASN A 297 -10.27 9.30 -8.17
N GLY A 298 -10.70 8.16 -7.64
CA GLY A 298 -10.81 7.89 -6.21
C GLY A 298 -9.48 7.55 -5.52
N ARG A 299 -8.39 7.33 -6.26
CA ARG A 299 -7.09 6.87 -5.74
C ARG A 299 -5.96 7.89 -5.83
N ASN A 300 -6.25 9.08 -6.38
CA ASN A 300 -5.25 10.12 -6.51
C ASN A 300 -5.81 11.45 -6.00
N VAL A 301 -4.97 12.44 -5.85
CA VAL A 301 -5.31 13.73 -5.25
C VAL A 301 -5.54 14.84 -6.26
N TRP A 302 -5.49 14.54 -7.56
CA TRP A 302 -5.66 15.53 -8.61
C TRP A 302 -7.12 15.87 -8.84
N ARG A 303 -7.37 17.13 -9.19
CA ARG A 303 -8.67 17.63 -9.62
C ARG A 303 -9.06 17.03 -10.97
N CYS A 304 -10.30 16.62 -11.09
CA CYS A 304 -10.86 16.06 -12.31
C CYS A 304 -10.92 17.11 -13.44
N ASP A 305 -10.60 16.70 -14.65
CA ASP A 305 -10.91 17.45 -15.86
C ASP A 305 -12.41 17.25 -16.18
N LEU A 306 -13.23 18.21 -15.74
CA LEU A 306 -14.68 18.09 -15.82
C LEU A 306 -15.18 18.09 -17.27
N ASP A 307 -14.53 18.79 -18.20
CA ASP A 307 -14.96 18.83 -19.60
C ASP A 307 -14.75 17.45 -20.27
N LYS A 308 -13.60 16.81 -20.04
CA LYS A 308 -13.34 15.45 -20.55
C LYS A 308 -14.31 14.42 -19.97
N ALA A 309 -14.54 14.48 -18.65
CA ALA A 309 -15.51 13.61 -18.02
C ALA A 309 -16.93 13.82 -18.56
N LEU A 310 -17.31 15.07 -18.77
CA LEU A 310 -18.64 15.43 -19.26
C LEU A 310 -18.86 15.03 -20.72
N GLU A 311 -17.83 15.00 -21.56
CA GLU A 311 -17.91 14.48 -22.93
C GLU A 311 -18.38 13.02 -22.95
N VAL A 312 -17.76 12.17 -22.12
CA VAL A 312 -18.14 10.75 -21.97
C VAL A 312 -19.56 10.63 -21.41
N LEU A 313 -19.87 11.42 -20.37
CA LEU A 313 -21.17 11.37 -19.72
C LEU A 313 -22.32 11.81 -20.62
N ARG A 314 -22.16 12.84 -21.45
CA ARG A 314 -23.17 13.26 -22.41
C ARG A 314 -23.49 12.16 -23.41
N HIS A 315 -22.46 11.55 -24.01
CA HIS A 315 -22.63 10.41 -24.91
C HIS A 315 -23.37 9.25 -24.23
N ALA A 316 -23.02 8.94 -22.97
CA ALA A 316 -23.70 7.90 -22.20
C ALA A 316 -25.15 8.28 -21.87
N HIS A 317 -25.40 9.54 -21.50
CA HIS A 317 -26.74 10.04 -21.16
C HIS A 317 -27.71 9.97 -22.34
N ASP A 318 -27.25 10.31 -23.56
CA ASP A 318 -28.05 10.20 -24.80
C ASP A 318 -28.53 8.77 -25.05
N ARG A 319 -27.78 7.74 -24.58
CA ARG A 319 -28.11 6.32 -24.77
C ARG A 319 -28.89 5.71 -23.61
N LEU A 320 -28.56 6.13 -22.38
CA LEU A 320 -29.03 5.50 -21.13
C LEU A 320 -30.13 6.28 -20.42
N GLY A 321 -30.18 7.61 -20.59
CA GLY A 321 -31.11 8.49 -19.87
C GLY A 321 -30.95 8.31 -18.34
N GLU A 322 -32.05 8.03 -17.64
CA GLU A 322 -32.07 7.84 -16.17
C GLU A 322 -31.30 6.62 -15.66
N ARG A 323 -30.91 5.71 -16.56
CA ARG A 323 -30.07 4.55 -16.21
C ARG A 323 -28.58 4.87 -16.10
N LEU A 324 -28.19 6.12 -16.37
CA LEU A 324 -26.82 6.60 -16.15
C LEU A 324 -26.68 7.08 -14.71
N TRP A 325 -25.65 6.57 -14.03
CA TRP A 325 -25.21 7.05 -12.73
C TRP A 325 -23.77 7.57 -12.82
N VAL A 326 -23.44 8.56 -11.98
CA VAL A 326 -22.11 9.20 -11.94
C VAL A 326 -21.45 8.94 -10.59
N ALA A 327 -20.21 8.49 -10.62
CA ALA A 327 -19.49 8.11 -9.42
C ALA A 327 -17.98 8.42 -9.50
N PRO A 328 -17.24 8.35 -8.36
CA PRO A 328 -15.80 8.16 -8.36
C PRO A 328 -15.44 6.81 -8.98
N SER A 329 -14.19 6.66 -9.42
CA SER A 329 -13.70 5.42 -10.05
C SER A 329 -13.67 4.22 -9.10
N CYS A 330 -13.53 4.48 -7.81
CA CYS A 330 -13.55 3.51 -6.72
C CYS A 330 -13.97 4.20 -5.41
N SER A 331 -13.96 3.49 -4.29
CA SER A 331 -14.15 4.09 -2.96
C SER A 331 -13.15 5.24 -2.73
N LEU A 332 -13.63 6.35 -2.20
CA LEU A 332 -12.81 7.50 -1.80
C LEU A 332 -11.96 7.21 -0.54
N LEU A 333 -12.06 6.02 0.04
CA LEU A 333 -11.20 5.54 1.12
C LEU A 333 -9.70 5.79 0.86
N HIS A 334 -9.29 5.74 -0.41
CA HIS A 334 -7.91 5.91 -0.84
C HIS A 334 -7.49 7.37 -1.06
N SER A 335 -8.41 8.32 -0.88
CA SER A 335 -8.17 9.76 -0.93
C SER A 335 -8.13 10.36 0.48
N PRO A 336 -7.37 11.44 0.73
CA PRO A 336 -7.50 12.21 1.97
C PRO A 336 -8.91 12.81 2.11
N VAL A 337 -9.31 13.19 3.33
CA VAL A 337 -10.70 13.56 3.63
C VAL A 337 -11.09 14.89 2.99
N ASP A 338 -10.41 16.00 3.37
CA ASP A 338 -10.87 17.36 3.01
C ASP A 338 -9.70 18.32 2.78
N LEU A 339 -9.56 18.78 1.54
CA LEU A 339 -8.54 19.74 1.12
C LEU A 339 -8.69 21.12 1.79
N ALA A 340 -9.90 21.47 2.26
CA ALA A 340 -10.13 22.75 2.96
C ALA A 340 -9.26 22.88 4.21
N ARG A 341 -8.86 21.76 4.82
CA ARG A 341 -7.98 21.72 6.00
C ARG A 341 -6.52 22.09 5.70
N GLU A 342 -6.08 22.04 4.44
CA GLU A 342 -4.73 22.41 4.04
C GLU A 342 -4.56 23.92 4.04
N ASP A 343 -3.93 24.43 5.09
CA ASP A 343 -3.71 25.86 5.34
C ASP A 343 -2.31 26.35 4.97
N GLN A 344 -1.38 25.43 4.68
CA GLN A 344 0.02 25.73 4.35
C GLN A 344 0.35 25.53 2.87
N LEU A 345 -0.54 24.93 2.09
CA LEU A 345 -0.36 24.85 0.66
C LEU A 345 -0.58 26.22 0.01
N ASP A 346 0.32 26.60 -0.90
CA ASP A 346 0.09 27.78 -1.72
C ASP A 346 -1.16 27.65 -2.58
N ALA A 347 -1.74 28.79 -2.96
CA ALA A 347 -3.03 28.83 -3.64
C ALA A 347 -3.02 28.13 -5.01
N GLU A 348 -1.91 28.24 -5.75
CA GLU A 348 -1.77 27.60 -7.06
C GLU A 348 -1.83 26.08 -6.91
N LEU A 349 -0.95 25.50 -6.08
CA LEU A 349 -0.90 24.05 -5.85
C LEU A 349 -2.21 23.53 -5.28
N LYS A 350 -2.80 24.24 -4.28
CA LYS A 350 -4.07 23.86 -3.69
C LYS A 350 -5.20 23.82 -4.73
N SER A 351 -5.16 24.69 -5.75
CA SER A 351 -6.16 24.70 -6.82
C SER A 351 -6.12 23.46 -7.72
N TRP A 352 -4.97 22.78 -7.81
CA TRP A 352 -4.80 21.56 -8.62
C TRP A 352 -5.31 20.30 -7.96
N LEU A 353 -5.53 20.34 -6.63
CA LEU A 353 -5.84 19.17 -5.82
C LEU A 353 -7.35 19.04 -5.55
N ALA A 354 -7.77 17.81 -5.30
CA ALA A 354 -9.11 17.44 -4.83
C ALA A 354 -9.01 16.23 -3.90
N PHE A 355 -9.47 16.37 -2.66
CA PHE A 355 -9.61 15.29 -1.71
C PHE A 355 -11.05 14.74 -1.73
N ALA A 356 -11.40 13.79 -0.88
CA ALA A 356 -12.68 13.10 -0.95
C ALA A 356 -13.91 14.04 -0.99
N VAL A 357 -13.96 15.08 -0.15
CA VAL A 357 -15.05 16.07 -0.16
C VAL A 357 -15.13 16.81 -1.50
N GLN A 358 -13.97 17.25 -2.04
CA GLN A 358 -13.91 17.95 -3.32
C GLN A 358 -14.29 17.02 -4.48
N LYS A 359 -13.89 15.75 -4.45
CA LYS A 359 -14.26 14.74 -5.44
C LYS A 359 -15.77 14.45 -5.43
N CYS A 360 -16.39 14.42 -4.27
CA CYS A 360 -17.87 14.37 -4.19
C CYS A 360 -18.52 15.55 -4.88
N ARG A 361 -17.98 16.77 -4.72
CA ARG A 361 -18.47 17.96 -5.42
C ARG A 361 -18.30 17.87 -6.93
N GLU A 362 -17.17 17.32 -7.40
CA GLU A 362 -16.94 17.08 -8.83
C GLU A 362 -17.96 16.11 -9.42
N VAL A 363 -18.24 14.99 -8.72
CA VAL A 363 -19.30 14.03 -9.11
C VAL A 363 -20.66 14.69 -9.18
N ALA A 364 -21.02 15.49 -8.17
CA ALA A 364 -22.31 16.20 -8.12
C ALA A 364 -22.44 17.26 -9.23
N VAL A 365 -21.35 17.98 -9.54
CA VAL A 365 -21.34 18.96 -10.67
C VAL A 365 -21.54 18.24 -11.99
N LEU A 366 -20.86 17.11 -12.22
CA LEU A 366 -21.02 16.31 -13.44
C LEU A 366 -22.46 15.81 -13.61
N GLY A 367 -23.08 15.29 -12.54
CA GLY A 367 -24.49 14.88 -12.58
C GLY A 367 -25.44 16.03 -12.90
N ARG A 368 -25.27 17.17 -12.25
CA ARG A 368 -26.09 18.37 -12.52
C ARG A 368 -25.88 18.95 -13.90
N ALA A 369 -24.66 18.88 -14.44
CA ALA A 369 -24.36 19.39 -15.78
C ALA A 369 -25.07 18.62 -16.91
N LEU A 370 -25.50 17.39 -16.67
CA LEU A 370 -26.32 16.62 -17.59
C LEU A 370 -27.77 17.07 -17.58
N GLU A 371 -28.29 17.48 -16.44
CA GLU A 371 -29.70 17.85 -16.24
C GLU A 371 -29.98 19.34 -16.50
N ALA A 372 -29.09 20.20 -16.07
CA ALA A 372 -29.19 21.64 -16.13
C ALA A 372 -27.86 22.25 -16.62
N PRO A 373 -27.50 22.04 -17.90
CA PRO A 373 -26.22 22.49 -18.42
C PRO A 373 -26.04 24.01 -18.35
N ASP A 374 -27.14 24.78 -18.43
CA ASP A 374 -27.12 26.24 -18.38
C ASP A 374 -27.19 26.83 -16.95
N ASP A 375 -27.22 26.01 -15.93
CA ASP A 375 -27.19 26.45 -14.53
C ASP A 375 -25.93 27.27 -14.25
N ALA A 376 -26.07 28.45 -13.65
CA ALA A 376 -24.97 29.38 -13.43
C ALA A 376 -23.86 28.80 -12.54
N ALA A 377 -24.23 27.99 -11.52
CA ALA A 377 -23.25 27.35 -10.64
C ALA A 377 -22.50 26.24 -11.35
N VAL A 378 -23.17 25.48 -12.22
CA VAL A 378 -22.53 24.46 -13.07
C VAL A 378 -21.55 25.12 -14.03
N GLN A 379 -21.96 26.17 -14.75
CA GLN A 379 -21.09 26.89 -15.68
C GLN A 379 -19.87 27.50 -14.97
N ALA A 380 -20.05 28.09 -13.79
CA ALA A 380 -18.94 28.62 -12.99
C ALA A 380 -17.95 27.52 -12.54
N ALA A 381 -18.45 26.32 -12.20
CA ALA A 381 -17.61 25.19 -11.82
C ALA A 381 -16.81 24.64 -13.02
N LEU A 382 -17.41 24.54 -14.18
CA LEU A 382 -16.75 24.14 -15.44
C LEU A 382 -15.66 25.15 -15.84
N GLU A 383 -15.98 26.45 -15.81
CA GLU A 383 -15.00 27.50 -16.11
C GLU A 383 -13.82 27.48 -15.14
N ALA A 384 -14.09 27.33 -13.85
CA ALA A 384 -13.02 27.18 -12.84
C ALA A 384 -12.16 25.95 -13.10
N SER A 385 -12.76 24.82 -13.54
CA SER A 385 -12.01 23.61 -13.92
C SER A 385 -11.10 23.88 -15.12
N ARG A 386 -11.60 24.51 -16.18
CA ARG A 386 -10.80 24.89 -17.38
C ARG A 386 -9.62 25.78 -17.00
N GLY A 387 -9.88 26.81 -16.20
CA GLY A 387 -8.84 27.72 -15.73
C GLY A 387 -7.71 27.01 -14.98
N VAL A 388 -8.09 26.07 -14.10
CA VAL A 388 -7.12 25.26 -13.34
C VAL A 388 -6.33 24.32 -14.24
N GLN A 389 -6.97 23.62 -15.18
CA GLN A 389 -6.28 22.72 -16.10
C GLN A 389 -5.30 23.49 -17.01
N ALA A 390 -5.70 24.65 -17.52
CA ALA A 390 -4.85 25.51 -18.34
C ALA A 390 -3.65 26.07 -17.53
N ALA A 391 -3.88 26.54 -16.31
CA ALA A 391 -2.82 27.05 -15.43
C ALA A 391 -1.82 25.94 -15.06
N ARG A 392 -2.31 24.73 -14.77
CA ARG A 392 -1.46 23.58 -14.48
C ARG A 392 -0.60 23.20 -15.68
N ALA A 393 -1.17 23.13 -16.87
CA ALA A 393 -0.46 22.78 -18.10
C ALA A 393 0.64 23.80 -18.46
N ALA A 394 0.44 25.08 -18.13
CA ALA A 394 1.40 26.17 -18.41
C ALA A 394 2.40 26.43 -17.27
N SER A 395 2.27 25.77 -16.13
CA SER A 395 3.07 26.07 -14.94
C SER A 395 4.54 25.65 -15.10
N THR A 396 5.45 26.59 -14.90
CA THR A 396 6.91 26.34 -14.86
C THR A 396 7.36 25.52 -13.64
N ARG A 397 6.51 25.36 -12.64
CA ARG A 397 6.76 24.45 -11.50
C ARG A 397 6.70 22.99 -11.91
N ILE A 398 5.89 22.69 -12.93
CA ILE A 398 5.64 21.33 -13.40
C ILE A 398 6.70 20.91 -14.42
N HIS A 399 6.94 21.76 -15.41
CA HIS A 399 7.79 21.45 -16.55
C HIS A 399 9.17 22.09 -16.37
N LYS A 400 10.21 21.26 -16.24
CA LYS A 400 11.60 21.70 -16.13
C LYS A 400 12.37 21.26 -17.37
N PRO A 401 12.72 22.20 -18.27
CA PRO A 401 13.41 21.87 -19.52
C PRO A 401 14.73 21.09 -19.31
N GLU A 402 15.46 21.36 -18.23
CA GLU A 402 16.69 20.66 -17.90
C GLU A 402 16.47 19.19 -17.53
N VAL A 403 15.37 18.88 -16.85
CA VAL A 403 15.00 17.49 -16.52
C VAL A 403 14.58 16.74 -17.79
N GLN A 404 13.78 17.38 -18.65
CA GLN A 404 13.33 16.81 -19.91
C GLN A 404 14.50 16.57 -20.87
N ALA A 405 15.45 17.53 -20.98
CA ALA A 405 16.66 17.36 -21.76
C ALA A 405 17.51 16.19 -21.24
N ARG A 406 17.63 16.06 -19.93
CA ARG A 406 18.35 14.95 -19.30
C ARG A 406 17.72 13.60 -19.57
N LEU A 407 16.37 13.52 -19.52
CA LEU A 407 15.64 12.31 -19.92
C LEU A 407 15.89 11.91 -21.37
N ALA A 408 15.83 12.90 -22.29
CA ALA A 408 16.07 12.68 -23.71
C ALA A 408 17.50 12.22 -24.01
N ALA A 409 18.46 12.51 -23.13
CA ALA A 409 19.86 12.12 -23.26
C ALA A 409 20.15 10.70 -22.70
N ILE A 410 19.16 9.99 -22.14
CA ILE A 410 19.36 8.62 -21.67
C ILE A 410 19.67 7.70 -22.85
N LEU A 411 20.74 6.93 -22.71
CA LEU A 411 21.15 5.90 -23.65
C LEU A 411 21.16 4.53 -22.96
N PRO A 412 20.98 3.43 -23.67
CA PRO A 412 20.93 2.08 -23.08
C PRO A 412 22.13 1.75 -22.18
N ARG A 413 23.33 2.24 -22.54
CA ARG A 413 24.54 2.06 -21.73
C ARG A 413 24.47 2.71 -20.34
N HIS A 414 23.61 3.71 -20.14
CA HIS A 414 23.47 4.35 -18.83
C HIS A 414 22.78 3.48 -17.79
N ALA A 415 22.06 2.44 -18.24
CA ALA A 415 21.46 1.41 -17.41
C ALA A 415 22.30 0.12 -17.36
N GLN A 416 23.59 0.20 -17.61
CA GLN A 416 24.51 -0.96 -17.64
C GLN A 416 25.74 -0.66 -16.79
N ARG A 417 26.14 -1.62 -15.94
CA ARG A 417 27.41 -1.61 -15.24
C ARG A 417 28.55 -1.80 -16.25
N GLN A 418 29.77 -1.40 -15.89
CA GLN A 418 30.94 -1.49 -16.78
C GLN A 418 31.26 -2.93 -17.16
N SER A 419 31.18 -3.85 -16.21
CA SER A 419 31.44 -5.28 -16.41
C SER A 419 30.29 -6.14 -15.87
N PRO A 420 30.13 -7.39 -16.34
CA PRO A 420 29.21 -8.36 -15.74
C PRO A 420 29.55 -8.66 -14.28
N PHE A 421 28.56 -9.13 -13.52
CA PHE A 421 28.74 -9.46 -12.09
C PHE A 421 29.93 -10.40 -11.83
N ALA A 422 30.13 -11.43 -12.67
CA ALA A 422 31.22 -12.38 -12.51
C ALA A 422 32.62 -11.74 -12.50
N GLU A 423 32.80 -10.59 -13.16
CA GLU A 423 34.03 -9.81 -13.11
C GLU A 423 34.04 -8.81 -11.95
N ARG A 424 32.89 -8.16 -11.69
CA ARG A 424 32.76 -7.18 -10.60
C ARG A 424 33.04 -7.79 -9.23
N ILE A 425 32.52 -8.99 -8.96
CA ILE A 425 32.64 -9.63 -7.64
C ILE A 425 34.09 -9.86 -7.24
N GLY A 426 34.98 -10.19 -8.19
CA GLY A 426 36.41 -10.32 -7.90
C GLY A 426 37.05 -9.00 -7.42
N LYS A 427 36.76 -7.89 -8.11
CA LYS A 427 37.22 -6.54 -7.74
C LYS A 427 36.64 -6.07 -6.40
N GLN A 428 35.37 -6.39 -6.15
CA GLN A 428 34.69 -6.05 -4.89
C GLN A 428 35.27 -6.82 -3.70
N ARG A 429 35.52 -8.13 -3.85
CA ARG A 429 36.15 -8.95 -2.81
C ARG A 429 37.57 -8.47 -2.50
N GLU A 430 38.35 -8.13 -3.50
CA GLU A 430 39.69 -7.53 -3.30
C GLU A 430 39.64 -6.22 -2.53
N ARG A 431 38.66 -5.33 -2.86
CA ARG A 431 38.53 -4.02 -2.20
C ARG A 431 37.94 -4.09 -0.79
N LEU A 432 36.96 -4.98 -0.56
CA LEU A 432 36.19 -5.03 0.66
C LEU A 432 36.85 -5.92 1.72
N GLN A 433 37.50 -7.02 1.31
CA GLN A 433 38.16 -8.01 2.17
C GLN A 433 37.26 -8.55 3.29
N LEU A 434 35.96 -8.76 2.99
CA LEU A 434 34.99 -9.28 3.95
C LEU A 434 35.16 -10.79 4.13
N PRO A 435 34.84 -11.32 5.33
CA PRO A 435 34.82 -12.76 5.56
C PRO A 435 33.69 -13.43 4.77
N VAL A 436 33.72 -14.74 4.63
CA VAL A 436 32.58 -15.55 4.18
C VAL A 436 31.41 -15.33 5.12
N LEU A 437 30.16 -15.31 4.63
CA LEU A 437 28.95 -14.99 5.40
C LEU A 437 29.04 -13.61 6.07
N PRO A 438 29.28 -12.51 5.34
CA PRO A 438 29.42 -11.20 5.96
C PRO A 438 28.15 -10.80 6.70
N THR A 439 28.30 -10.25 7.90
CA THR A 439 27.18 -9.82 8.73
C THR A 439 26.89 -8.33 8.54
N THR A 440 25.62 -7.97 8.35
CA THR A 440 25.18 -6.57 8.19
C THR A 440 23.76 -6.38 8.73
N SER A 441 23.30 -5.12 8.78
CA SER A 441 21.90 -4.74 8.99
C SER A 441 21.29 -4.20 7.68
N ILE A 442 19.96 -4.10 7.62
CA ILE A 442 19.28 -3.55 6.43
C ILE A 442 19.44 -2.03 6.35
N GLY A 443 19.40 -1.30 7.49
CA GLY A 443 19.60 0.15 7.48
C GLY A 443 19.21 0.84 8.77
N SER A 444 17.92 0.85 9.11
CA SER A 444 17.43 1.56 10.30
C SER A 444 17.69 0.82 11.61
N PHE A 445 17.97 1.59 12.65
CA PHE A 445 18.02 1.16 14.05
C PHE A 445 16.82 1.71 14.84
N PRO A 446 16.61 1.30 16.11
CA PRO A 446 15.45 1.69 16.89
C PRO A 446 15.23 3.20 16.95
N GLN A 447 14.03 3.61 16.60
CA GLN A 447 13.63 5.02 16.63
C GLN A 447 13.12 5.41 18.03
N THR A 448 14.03 5.85 18.89
CA THR A 448 13.77 6.22 20.28
C THR A 448 12.83 7.43 20.39
N SER A 449 12.26 7.65 21.58
CA SER A 449 11.49 8.86 21.87
C SER A 449 12.35 10.13 21.73
N ALA A 450 13.63 10.06 22.09
CA ALA A 450 14.58 11.18 21.96
C ALA A 450 14.74 11.60 20.49
N ILE A 451 14.95 10.66 19.59
CA ILE A 451 15.05 10.92 18.14
C ILE A 451 13.78 11.60 17.61
N ARG A 452 12.61 11.08 17.99
CA ARG A 452 11.31 11.63 17.53
C ARG A 452 11.09 13.06 18.05
N LEU A 453 11.43 13.31 19.32
CA LEU A 453 11.34 14.65 19.92
C LEU A 453 12.31 15.64 19.28
N ALA A 454 13.56 15.22 19.00
CA ALA A 454 14.54 16.06 18.32
C ALA A 454 14.08 16.48 16.92
N ARG A 455 13.58 15.54 16.11
CA ARG A 455 13.01 15.83 14.78
C ARG A 455 11.79 16.75 14.88
N GLN A 456 10.91 16.53 15.86
CA GLN A 456 9.74 17.37 16.07
C GLN A 456 10.14 18.79 16.49
N ALA A 457 11.10 18.93 17.41
CA ALA A 457 11.60 20.20 17.86
C ALA A 457 12.25 21.01 16.72
N PHE A 458 12.98 20.34 15.83
CA PHE A 458 13.56 20.95 14.63
C PHE A 458 12.46 21.41 13.65
N LYS A 459 11.47 20.55 13.33
CA LYS A 459 10.33 20.92 12.47
C LYS A 459 9.50 22.09 13.04
N GLN A 460 9.48 22.27 14.38
CA GLN A 460 8.79 23.37 15.07
C GLN A 460 9.67 24.62 15.23
N GLY A 461 10.90 24.61 14.75
CA GLY A 461 11.85 25.72 14.92
C GLY A 461 12.36 25.92 16.35
N LYS A 462 12.15 24.95 17.25
CA LYS A 462 12.65 24.97 18.62
C LYS A 462 14.11 24.56 18.74
N PHE A 463 14.58 23.71 17.82
CA PHE A 463 15.98 23.36 17.64
C PHE A 463 16.54 24.13 16.45
N GLY A 464 17.74 24.71 16.61
CA GLY A 464 18.53 25.21 15.51
C GLY A 464 19.10 24.06 14.66
N ALA A 465 19.59 24.39 13.47
CA ALA A 465 20.20 23.38 12.58
C ALA A 465 21.42 22.70 13.24
N ALA A 466 22.25 23.47 13.98
CA ALA A 466 23.41 22.91 14.67
C ALA A 466 23.04 21.95 15.80
N ASP A 467 22.03 22.29 16.61
CA ASP A 467 21.56 21.43 17.69
C ASP A 467 20.96 20.13 17.15
N TYR A 468 20.21 20.22 16.06
CA TYR A 468 19.63 19.06 15.37
C TYR A 468 20.73 18.15 14.78
N LEU A 469 21.73 18.75 14.13
CA LEU A 469 22.86 18.02 13.56
C LEU A 469 23.63 17.25 14.64
N GLU A 470 23.94 17.91 15.77
CA GLU A 470 24.63 17.24 16.89
C GLU A 470 23.80 16.13 17.51
N ALA A 471 22.49 16.33 17.66
CA ALA A 471 21.59 15.27 18.15
C ALA A 471 21.62 14.05 17.24
N MET A 472 21.52 14.23 15.92
CA MET A 472 21.58 13.12 14.95
C MET A 472 22.98 12.47 14.90
N HIS A 473 24.05 13.26 14.96
CA HIS A 473 25.41 12.75 15.07
C HIS A 473 25.62 11.91 16.34
N GLY A 474 25.00 12.28 17.46
CA GLY A 474 25.00 11.48 18.69
C GLY A 474 24.39 10.09 18.47
N GLU A 475 23.23 10.04 17.84
CA GLU A 475 22.53 8.76 17.54
C GLU A 475 23.32 7.90 16.53
N ILE A 476 23.88 8.51 15.49
CA ILE A 476 24.74 7.79 14.53
C ILE A 476 25.97 7.21 15.21
N ARG A 477 26.60 7.98 16.09
CA ARG A 477 27.78 7.54 16.88
C ARG A 477 27.45 6.33 17.74
N GLU A 478 26.29 6.37 18.41
CA GLU A 478 25.85 5.25 19.23
C GLU A 478 25.53 4.00 18.39
N ALA A 479 24.86 4.17 17.25
CA ALA A 479 24.55 3.08 16.32
C ALA A 479 25.85 2.43 15.78
N VAL A 480 26.84 3.21 15.36
CA VAL A 480 28.12 2.70 14.84
C VAL A 480 28.88 1.96 15.93
N ARG A 481 29.04 2.55 17.14
CA ARG A 481 29.74 1.92 18.27
C ARG A 481 29.07 0.61 18.71
N THR A 482 27.74 0.60 18.73
CA THR A 482 27.01 -0.63 19.09
C THR A 482 27.28 -1.73 18.06
N GLN A 483 27.21 -1.44 16.76
CA GLN A 483 27.50 -2.41 15.71
C GLN A 483 28.95 -2.94 15.78
N GLU A 484 29.93 -2.09 16.08
CA GLU A 484 31.33 -2.50 16.30
C GLU A 484 31.46 -3.43 17.49
N ARG A 485 30.84 -3.06 18.63
CA ARG A 485 30.84 -3.88 19.86
C ARG A 485 30.20 -5.24 19.65
N LEU A 486 29.12 -5.30 18.84
CA LEU A 486 28.43 -6.54 18.46
C LEU A 486 29.23 -7.38 17.46
N GLY A 487 30.15 -6.76 16.75
CA GLY A 487 31.05 -7.43 15.81
C GLY A 487 30.49 -7.64 14.42
N LEU A 488 29.55 -6.78 13.96
CA LEU A 488 29.10 -6.78 12.56
C LEU A 488 30.28 -6.46 11.63
N ASP A 489 30.24 -7.02 10.41
CA ASP A 489 31.31 -6.84 9.43
C ASP A 489 31.09 -5.58 8.57
N VAL A 490 29.85 -5.31 8.15
CA VAL A 490 29.46 -4.12 7.42
C VAL A 490 28.43 -3.36 8.24
N LEU A 491 28.70 -2.07 8.48
CA LEU A 491 27.89 -1.21 9.35
C LEU A 491 26.95 -0.32 8.54
N VAL A 492 25.95 0.23 9.24
CA VAL A 492 25.04 1.27 8.71
C VAL A 492 25.00 2.44 9.70
N HIS A 493 24.60 3.65 9.22
CA HIS A 493 24.50 4.84 10.07
C HIS A 493 23.29 4.83 11.01
N GLY A 494 22.28 3.97 10.76
CA GLY A 494 21.12 3.76 11.65
C GLY A 494 19.90 4.60 11.34
N GLU A 495 19.97 5.55 10.40
CA GLU A 495 18.83 6.35 9.86
C GLU A 495 18.08 7.20 10.90
N ALA A 496 18.78 7.73 11.90
CA ALA A 496 18.15 8.53 12.95
C ALA A 496 17.43 9.79 12.40
N GLU A 497 17.94 10.37 11.33
CA GLU A 497 17.41 11.57 10.67
C GLU A 497 16.09 11.30 9.90
N ARG A 498 15.76 10.02 9.60
CA ARG A 498 14.65 9.63 8.73
C ARG A 498 13.39 9.29 9.51
N ASN A 499 12.31 10.02 9.24
CA ASN A 499 10.98 9.68 9.75
C ASN A 499 10.33 8.54 8.94
N ASP A 500 10.47 8.59 7.63
CA ASP A 500 9.94 7.61 6.67
C ASP A 500 10.92 7.50 5.50
N MET A 501 10.98 6.33 4.87
CA MET A 501 11.97 6.08 3.82
C MET A 501 11.63 6.77 2.49
N VAL A 502 10.38 7.18 2.25
CA VAL A 502 9.97 7.95 1.08
C VAL A 502 9.87 9.44 1.39
N GLU A 503 9.18 9.82 2.48
CA GLU A 503 9.00 11.23 2.86
C GLU A 503 10.35 11.95 3.01
N TYR A 504 11.34 11.32 3.68
CA TYR A 504 12.66 11.91 3.87
C TYR A 504 13.36 12.27 2.55
N PHE A 505 13.39 11.36 1.57
CA PHE A 505 14.00 11.61 0.28
C PHE A 505 13.18 12.62 -0.53
N ALA A 506 11.87 12.49 -0.54
CA ALA A 506 10.97 13.38 -1.25
C ALA A 506 11.13 14.85 -0.77
N GLU A 507 11.34 15.08 0.55
CA GLU A 507 11.61 16.42 1.12
C GLU A 507 12.91 17.05 0.60
N GLN A 508 13.83 16.26 0.03
CA GLN A 508 15.12 16.72 -0.49
C GLN A 508 15.15 16.84 -2.02
N LEU A 509 14.09 16.39 -2.70
CA LEU A 509 13.98 16.42 -4.16
C LEU A 509 13.02 17.52 -4.59
N ASP A 510 13.37 18.18 -5.69
CA ASP A 510 12.44 19.07 -6.38
C ASP A 510 11.34 18.27 -7.08
N GLY A 511 10.17 18.88 -7.28
CA GLY A 511 9.02 18.26 -7.95
C GLY A 511 8.07 17.54 -7.00
N TYR A 512 8.35 17.53 -5.70
CA TYR A 512 7.45 17.04 -4.66
C TYR A 512 6.75 18.15 -3.89
N ALA A 513 5.56 17.84 -3.39
CA ALA A 513 4.83 18.66 -2.42
C ALA A 513 4.34 17.81 -1.26
N PHE A 514 4.12 18.46 -0.11
CA PHE A 514 3.72 17.81 1.12
C PHE A 514 2.45 18.44 1.66
N THR A 515 1.53 17.59 2.08
CA THR A 515 0.29 17.99 2.73
C THR A 515 0.45 17.91 4.26
N ARG A 516 -0.40 18.62 4.98
CA ARG A 516 -0.50 18.53 6.45
C ARG A 516 -1.56 17.51 6.87
N PHE A 517 -2.66 17.46 6.13
CA PHE A 517 -3.84 16.63 6.42
C PHE A 517 -4.10 15.56 5.34
N GLY A 518 -3.19 15.36 4.40
CA GLY A 518 -3.28 14.38 3.32
C GLY A 518 -3.16 12.90 3.76
N TRP A 519 -3.73 12.58 4.92
CA TRP A 519 -3.69 11.24 5.50
C TRP A 519 -4.67 10.30 4.84
N VAL A 520 -4.19 9.09 4.52
CA VAL A 520 -5.02 7.97 4.08
C VAL A 520 -4.81 6.77 5.02
N GLN A 521 -5.85 5.96 5.19
CA GLN A 521 -5.78 4.77 6.02
C GLN A 521 -4.97 3.66 5.31
N SER A 522 -4.06 3.04 6.05
CA SER A 522 -3.37 1.82 5.60
C SER A 522 -4.08 0.56 6.16
N TYR A 523 -4.31 0.50 7.45
CA TYR A 523 -5.14 -0.51 8.15
C TYR A 523 -5.34 -0.09 9.61
N GLY A 524 -6.46 -0.45 10.21
CA GLY A 524 -6.73 -0.15 11.62
C GLY A 524 -6.46 1.32 11.96
N SER A 525 -5.59 1.57 12.93
CA SER A 525 -5.16 2.93 13.30
C SER A 525 -4.00 3.46 12.47
N ARG A 526 -3.37 2.64 11.62
CA ARG A 526 -2.24 3.07 10.82
C ARG A 526 -2.69 3.92 9.64
N CYS A 527 -2.18 5.14 9.59
CA CYS A 527 -2.37 6.07 8.49
C CYS A 527 -1.02 6.43 7.89
N VAL A 528 -1.00 6.64 6.58
CA VAL A 528 0.13 7.14 5.82
C VAL A 528 -0.22 8.49 5.20
N LYS A 529 0.79 9.29 4.91
CA LYS A 529 0.64 10.58 4.26
C LYS A 529 1.59 10.65 3.07
N PRO A 530 1.18 10.08 1.92
CA PRO A 530 2.04 10.05 0.75
C PRO A 530 2.43 11.45 0.29
N ALA A 531 3.68 11.62 -0.14
CA ALA A 531 4.11 12.81 -0.83
C ALA A 531 3.40 12.92 -2.20
N VAL A 532 3.25 14.12 -2.72
CA VAL A 532 2.60 14.38 -4.01
C VAL A 532 3.66 14.76 -5.03
N ILE A 533 3.77 14.03 -6.13
CA ILE A 533 4.64 14.39 -7.25
C ILE A 533 3.88 15.44 -8.08
N VAL A 534 4.32 16.69 -7.99
CA VAL A 534 3.63 17.83 -8.63
C VAL A 534 4.30 18.31 -9.90
N GLY A 535 5.57 17.97 -10.13
CA GLY A 535 6.32 18.44 -11.28
C GLY A 535 7.46 17.50 -11.66
N ASP A 536 8.26 17.90 -12.63
CA ASP A 536 9.46 17.15 -13.02
C ASP A 536 10.45 17.06 -11.86
N LEU A 537 10.99 15.87 -11.66
CA LEU A 537 11.74 15.49 -10.47
C LEU A 537 13.24 15.68 -10.69
N SER A 538 13.91 16.35 -9.76
CA SER A 538 15.36 16.53 -9.76
C SER A 538 15.94 16.60 -8.35
N ARG A 539 17.23 16.34 -8.22
CA ARG A 539 17.98 16.44 -6.97
C ARG A 539 18.81 17.74 -6.96
N PRO A 540 18.43 18.76 -6.19
CA PRO A 540 19.17 20.02 -6.17
C PRO A 540 20.49 19.96 -5.39
N LYS A 541 20.62 19.02 -4.42
CA LYS A 541 21.80 18.86 -3.57
C LYS A 541 21.93 17.42 -3.06
N ALA A 542 23.09 17.07 -2.52
CA ALA A 542 23.32 15.80 -1.84
C ALA A 542 22.34 15.62 -0.65
N VAL A 543 21.87 14.39 -0.46
CA VAL A 543 20.80 14.05 0.50
C VAL A 543 21.37 13.31 1.71
N THR A 544 22.18 12.28 1.48
CA THR A 544 22.66 11.35 2.52
C THR A 544 24.18 11.39 2.70
N VAL A 545 24.92 11.96 1.77
CA VAL A 545 26.39 11.92 1.71
C VAL A 545 27.02 12.38 3.03
N GLU A 546 26.53 13.48 3.62
CA GLU A 546 27.07 14.01 4.87
C GLU A 546 26.90 13.04 6.05
N TRP A 547 25.71 12.43 6.19
CA TRP A 547 25.42 11.47 7.24
C TRP A 547 26.28 10.21 7.13
N ILE A 548 26.42 9.67 5.92
CA ILE A 548 27.20 8.47 5.68
C ILE A 548 28.69 8.73 5.82
N ARG A 549 29.20 9.87 5.34
CA ARG A 549 30.60 10.28 5.58
C ARG A 549 30.91 10.41 7.06
N TYR A 550 29.99 11.03 7.82
CA TYR A 550 30.16 11.13 9.25
C TYR A 550 30.22 9.73 9.91
N ALA A 551 29.30 8.85 9.58
CA ALA A 551 29.31 7.47 10.09
C ALA A 551 30.62 6.74 9.71
N GLN A 552 31.09 6.87 8.47
CA GLN A 552 32.35 6.26 8.02
C GLN A 552 33.58 6.84 8.72
N SER A 553 33.54 8.10 9.14
CA SER A 553 34.65 8.73 9.89
C SER A 553 34.81 8.21 11.33
N LEU A 554 33.83 7.47 11.84
CA LEU A 554 33.81 6.92 13.20
C LEU A 554 34.41 5.53 13.30
N THR A 555 34.69 4.86 12.16
CA THR A 555 35.08 3.45 12.11
C THR A 555 35.97 3.14 10.91
N ASP A 556 36.88 2.16 11.08
CA ASP A 556 37.67 1.57 9.99
C ASP A 556 36.90 0.50 9.18
N LYS A 557 35.77 0.01 9.72
CA LYS A 557 34.91 -0.93 9.02
C LYS A 557 34.15 -0.24 7.88
N VAL A 558 33.67 -1.04 6.94
CA VAL A 558 32.85 -0.52 5.82
C VAL A 558 31.49 -0.08 6.34
N VAL A 559 31.11 1.16 6.06
CA VAL A 559 29.75 1.69 6.29
C VAL A 559 29.02 1.72 4.97
N LYS A 560 27.80 1.19 4.97
CA LYS A 560 26.93 1.08 3.83
C LYS A 560 26.11 2.36 3.65
N GLY A 561 26.10 2.95 2.44
CA GLY A 561 25.19 4.02 2.06
C GLY A 561 23.78 3.44 1.87
N MET A 562 22.76 4.17 2.32
CA MET A 562 21.38 3.70 2.34
C MET A 562 20.45 4.65 1.59
N LEU A 563 19.81 4.18 0.51
CA LEU A 563 18.93 4.96 -0.35
C LEU A 563 17.60 4.23 -0.56
N THR A 564 16.57 4.99 -0.88
CA THR A 564 15.30 4.45 -1.39
C THR A 564 15.30 4.50 -2.91
N GLY A 565 14.92 3.40 -3.53
CA GLY A 565 14.92 3.26 -4.97
C GLY A 565 13.78 3.99 -5.69
N PRO A 566 13.91 4.23 -7.00
CA PRO A 566 12.98 5.04 -7.78
C PRO A 566 11.57 4.44 -7.86
N VAL A 567 11.45 3.11 -7.94
CA VAL A 567 10.15 2.45 -8.00
C VAL A 567 9.40 2.60 -6.69
N THR A 568 10.07 2.39 -5.57
CA THR A 568 9.49 2.57 -4.23
C THR A 568 9.07 4.02 -3.99
N MET A 569 9.91 4.99 -4.37
CA MET A 569 9.58 6.42 -4.29
C MET A 569 8.31 6.76 -5.08
N LEU A 570 8.17 6.23 -6.29
CA LEU A 570 6.99 6.44 -7.13
C LEU A 570 5.74 5.78 -6.56
N MET A 571 5.83 4.49 -6.18
CA MET A 571 4.66 3.69 -5.78
C MET A 571 4.06 4.12 -4.43
N TRP A 572 4.87 4.69 -3.55
CA TRP A 572 4.40 5.19 -2.25
C TRP A 572 4.16 6.70 -2.23
N SER A 573 4.05 7.33 -3.40
CA SER A 573 3.65 8.73 -3.61
C SER A 573 2.32 8.80 -4.35
N PHE A 574 1.66 9.96 -4.31
CA PHE A 574 0.61 10.31 -5.26
C PHE A 574 1.28 10.77 -6.56
N PRO A 575 1.23 9.98 -7.64
CA PRO A 575 1.93 10.32 -8.88
C PRO A 575 1.19 11.37 -9.69
N ARG A 576 1.89 11.98 -10.63
CA ARG A 576 1.26 12.79 -11.70
C ARG A 576 0.39 11.91 -12.60
N GLU A 577 -0.67 12.49 -13.17
CA GLU A 577 -1.55 11.83 -14.12
C GLU A 577 -1.30 12.28 -15.58
N ASP A 578 -0.60 13.40 -15.77
CA ASP A 578 -0.26 13.96 -17.09
C ASP A 578 1.01 13.33 -17.70
N VAL A 579 1.74 12.53 -16.94
CA VAL A 579 2.99 11.87 -17.35
C VAL A 579 2.93 10.39 -16.95
N ALA A 580 3.34 9.50 -17.87
CA ALA A 580 3.40 8.08 -17.62
C ALA A 580 4.31 7.74 -16.41
N ARG A 581 3.98 6.68 -15.66
CA ARG A 581 4.72 6.26 -14.46
C ARG A 581 6.19 5.92 -14.77
N GLU A 582 6.45 5.30 -15.89
CA GLU A 582 7.80 4.99 -16.36
C GLU A 582 8.68 6.23 -16.56
N VAL A 583 8.09 7.34 -17.04
CA VAL A 583 8.81 8.62 -17.19
C VAL A 583 9.14 9.20 -15.82
N GLN A 584 8.19 9.19 -14.88
CA GLN A 584 8.42 9.62 -13.50
C GLN A 584 9.49 8.76 -12.80
N ALA A 585 9.46 7.44 -13.01
CA ALA A 585 10.47 6.52 -12.49
C ALA A 585 11.87 6.83 -13.03
N ARG A 586 12.00 7.14 -14.34
CA ARG A 586 13.28 7.54 -14.93
C ARG A 586 13.80 8.88 -14.37
N GLN A 587 12.92 9.85 -14.10
CA GLN A 587 13.31 11.11 -13.44
C GLN A 587 13.85 10.83 -12.03
N LEU A 588 13.15 10.02 -11.24
CA LEU A 588 13.61 9.57 -9.92
C LEU A 588 14.94 8.82 -10.00
N ALA A 589 15.06 7.92 -10.96
CA ALA A 589 16.27 7.13 -11.18
C ALA A 589 17.47 8.04 -11.44
N LEU A 590 17.33 9.09 -12.26
CA LEU A 590 18.40 10.05 -12.52
C LEU A 590 18.75 10.90 -11.28
N ALA A 591 17.74 11.30 -10.51
CA ALA A 591 17.94 12.05 -9.27
C ALA A 591 18.69 11.23 -8.22
N ILE A 592 18.31 9.96 -8.04
CA ILE A 592 18.96 9.06 -7.06
C ILE A 592 20.31 8.59 -7.57
N ARG A 593 20.50 8.42 -8.90
CA ARG A 593 21.81 8.14 -9.51
C ARG A 593 22.86 9.18 -9.12
N ASP A 594 22.49 10.45 -9.07
CA ASP A 594 23.41 11.51 -8.65
C ASP A 594 23.87 11.31 -7.21
N GLU A 595 22.97 10.87 -6.33
CA GLU A 595 23.31 10.54 -4.95
C GLU A 595 24.24 9.32 -4.86
N VAL A 596 23.98 8.29 -5.66
CA VAL A 596 24.81 7.08 -5.75
C VAL A 596 26.24 7.45 -6.18
N MET A 597 26.37 8.30 -7.20
CA MET A 597 27.69 8.76 -7.68
C MET A 597 28.43 9.65 -6.65
N ASP A 598 27.71 10.51 -5.96
CA ASP A 598 28.29 11.36 -4.90
C ASP A 598 28.75 10.53 -3.68
N LEU A 599 28.01 9.48 -3.32
CA LEU A 599 28.44 8.53 -2.28
C LEU A 599 29.73 7.80 -2.67
N GLU A 600 29.82 7.32 -3.92
CA GLU A 600 31.07 6.72 -4.41
C GLU A 600 32.22 7.72 -4.39
N ALA A 601 32.00 8.95 -4.88
CA ALA A 601 33.00 10.02 -4.86
C ALA A 601 33.45 10.38 -3.43
N ALA A 602 32.55 10.23 -2.45
CA ALA A 602 32.86 10.40 -1.03
C ALA A 602 33.60 9.20 -0.41
N GLY A 603 33.92 8.17 -1.18
CA GLY A 603 34.68 6.99 -0.74
C GLY A 603 33.85 5.85 -0.18
N ILE A 604 32.54 5.91 -0.24
CA ILE A 604 31.64 4.85 0.20
C ILE A 604 31.77 3.64 -0.74
N LYS A 605 31.98 2.46 -0.16
CA LYS A 605 32.33 1.24 -0.90
C LYS A 605 31.13 0.35 -1.20
N ILE A 606 30.07 0.43 -0.39
CA ILE A 606 28.82 -0.30 -0.54
C ILE A 606 27.67 0.69 -0.51
N ILE A 607 26.77 0.60 -1.47
CA ILE A 607 25.58 1.46 -1.56
C ILE A 607 24.35 0.57 -1.74
N GLN A 608 23.40 0.66 -0.81
CA GLN A 608 22.14 -0.07 -0.86
C GLN A 608 21.04 0.84 -1.36
N ILE A 609 20.27 0.35 -2.34
CA ILE A 609 19.14 1.04 -2.97
C ILE A 609 17.92 0.15 -2.77
N ASP A 610 17.05 0.49 -1.83
CA ASP A 610 15.95 -0.35 -1.41
C ASP A 610 14.73 -0.23 -2.34
N GLU A 611 14.28 -1.35 -2.87
CA GLU A 611 13.10 -1.44 -3.72
C GLU A 611 11.98 -2.28 -3.07
N ALA A 612 11.53 -1.82 -1.91
CA ALA A 612 10.49 -2.47 -1.12
C ALA A 612 9.15 -2.62 -1.90
N ALA A 613 8.84 -1.69 -2.79
CA ALA A 613 7.60 -1.69 -3.57
C ALA A 613 7.72 -2.33 -4.97
N PHE A 614 8.85 -2.95 -5.31
CA PHE A 614 9.07 -3.52 -6.65
C PHE A 614 7.98 -4.54 -7.04
N ARG A 615 7.75 -5.54 -6.20
CA ARG A 615 6.68 -6.53 -6.42
C ARG A 615 5.29 -5.92 -6.22
N GLU A 616 5.14 -5.03 -5.27
CA GLU A 616 3.87 -4.36 -4.97
C GLU A 616 3.33 -3.51 -6.12
N GLY A 617 4.21 -3.05 -7.00
CA GLY A 617 3.86 -2.26 -8.19
C GLY A 617 3.33 -3.08 -9.37
N LEU A 618 3.32 -4.43 -9.28
CA LEU A 618 2.80 -5.28 -10.34
C LEU A 618 1.34 -4.92 -10.67
N PRO A 619 1.02 -4.76 -11.96
CA PRO A 619 -0.36 -4.58 -12.40
C PRO A 619 -1.24 -5.77 -12.01
N LEU A 620 -2.54 -5.55 -11.88
CA LEU A 620 -3.49 -6.59 -11.51
C LEU A 620 -3.61 -7.69 -12.58
N ARG A 621 -3.45 -7.34 -13.87
CA ARG A 621 -3.47 -8.28 -14.99
C ARG A 621 -2.06 -8.74 -15.36
N ARG A 622 -1.85 -10.04 -15.48
CA ARG A 622 -0.55 -10.64 -15.85
C ARG A 622 -0.06 -10.17 -17.20
N ALA A 623 -0.97 -9.91 -18.14
CA ALA A 623 -0.60 -9.39 -19.47
C ALA A 623 0.18 -8.06 -19.42
N ALA A 624 0.00 -7.25 -18.36
CA ALA A 624 0.70 -5.98 -18.18
C ALA A 624 1.99 -6.10 -17.33
N TRP A 625 2.31 -7.29 -16.79
CA TRP A 625 3.46 -7.48 -15.90
C TRP A 625 4.79 -7.23 -16.60
N GLN A 626 4.97 -7.78 -17.81
CA GLN A 626 6.25 -7.64 -18.51
C GLN A 626 6.59 -6.17 -18.77
N HIS A 627 5.64 -5.38 -19.23
CA HIS A 627 5.86 -3.96 -19.45
C HIS A 627 6.26 -3.22 -18.14
N TYR A 628 5.58 -3.53 -17.03
CA TYR A 628 5.94 -2.99 -15.72
C TYR A 628 7.35 -3.39 -15.30
N LEU A 629 7.66 -4.70 -15.36
CA LEU A 629 8.95 -5.25 -14.94
C LEU A 629 10.10 -4.68 -15.75
N ASP A 630 9.90 -4.47 -17.06
CA ASP A 630 10.90 -3.89 -17.95
C ASP A 630 11.30 -2.47 -17.50
N TRP A 631 10.34 -1.57 -17.34
CA TRP A 631 10.66 -0.20 -16.96
C TRP A 631 11.10 -0.07 -15.48
N ALA A 632 10.55 -0.90 -14.58
CA ALA A 632 10.94 -0.90 -13.18
C ALA A 632 12.39 -1.37 -13.00
N THR A 633 12.76 -2.44 -13.69
CA THR A 633 14.14 -2.96 -13.74
C THR A 633 15.09 -1.94 -14.38
N GLU A 634 14.69 -1.32 -15.51
CA GLU A 634 15.47 -0.26 -16.15
C GLU A 634 15.73 0.92 -15.22
N ALA A 635 14.71 1.36 -14.48
CA ALA A 635 14.82 2.47 -13.52
C ALA A 635 15.83 2.16 -12.41
N PHE A 636 15.79 0.95 -11.84
CA PHE A 636 16.81 0.51 -10.87
C PHE A 636 18.21 0.49 -11.47
N ARG A 637 18.38 -0.12 -12.62
CA ARG A 637 19.67 -0.20 -13.33
C ARG A 637 20.23 1.18 -13.66
N LEU A 638 19.37 2.10 -14.13
CA LEU A 638 19.75 3.48 -14.40
C LEU A 638 20.28 4.17 -13.13
N THR A 639 19.66 3.92 -11.99
CA THR A 639 20.10 4.44 -10.68
C THR A 639 21.45 3.86 -10.29
N ALA A 640 21.63 2.56 -10.41
CA ALA A 640 22.76 1.80 -9.87
C ALA A 640 24.02 1.84 -10.73
N SER A 641 23.89 2.07 -12.07
CA SER A 641 24.97 1.80 -13.03
C SER A 641 25.96 2.94 -13.24
N GLY A 642 25.89 4.00 -12.39
CA GLY A 642 26.80 5.16 -12.47
C GLY A 642 28.17 4.95 -11.82
N VAL A 643 28.36 3.90 -11.05
CA VAL A 643 29.54 3.62 -10.25
C VAL A 643 30.49 2.62 -10.90
N ARG A 644 31.73 2.61 -10.41
CA ARG A 644 32.78 1.66 -10.85
C ARG A 644 32.48 0.25 -10.40
N ASP A 645 33.15 -0.73 -10.99
CA ASP A 645 32.96 -2.17 -10.68
C ASP A 645 33.29 -2.52 -9.22
N GLU A 646 34.26 -1.83 -8.62
CA GLU A 646 34.69 -2.06 -7.24
C GLU A 646 33.68 -1.55 -6.20
N THR A 647 32.72 -0.70 -6.58
CA THR A 647 31.64 -0.27 -5.71
C THR A 647 30.49 -1.26 -5.77
N GLN A 648 30.19 -1.86 -4.61
CA GLN A 648 29.17 -2.89 -4.51
C GLN A 648 27.79 -2.27 -4.32
N ILE A 649 26.82 -2.70 -5.14
CA ILE A 649 25.43 -2.26 -5.08
C ILE A 649 24.58 -3.34 -4.42
N HIS A 650 23.93 -2.97 -3.33
CA HIS A 650 22.93 -3.79 -2.65
C HIS A 650 21.52 -3.31 -3.00
N THR A 651 20.55 -4.21 -2.86
CA THR A 651 19.13 -3.88 -2.80
C THR A 651 18.44 -4.68 -1.70
N HIS A 652 17.31 -4.19 -1.22
CA HIS A 652 16.47 -4.89 -0.25
C HIS A 652 15.04 -4.95 -0.74
N MET A 653 14.40 -6.10 -0.57
CA MET A 653 12.99 -6.32 -0.88
C MET A 653 12.25 -6.89 0.33
N CYS A 654 11.17 -6.21 0.71
CA CYS A 654 10.26 -6.66 1.77
C CYS A 654 9.11 -7.49 1.20
N TYR A 655 8.53 -8.39 2.01
CA TYR A 655 7.26 -9.07 1.78
C TYR A 655 7.08 -9.69 0.37
N SER A 656 8.02 -10.51 -0.10
CA SER A 656 7.96 -10.96 -1.49
C SER A 656 7.83 -12.46 -1.63
N GLU A 657 6.80 -12.90 -2.33
CA GLU A 657 6.79 -14.18 -3.03
C GLU A 657 7.55 -13.97 -4.35
N PHE A 658 8.76 -14.49 -4.45
CA PHE A 658 9.68 -14.21 -5.57
C PHE A 658 9.41 -15.06 -6.82
N ASN A 659 8.66 -16.16 -6.70
CA ASN A 659 8.50 -17.14 -7.78
C ASN A 659 8.07 -16.52 -9.11
N ASP A 660 7.22 -15.49 -9.07
CA ASP A 660 6.68 -14.86 -10.28
C ASP A 660 7.58 -13.75 -10.88
N VAL A 661 8.60 -13.26 -10.14
CA VAL A 661 9.39 -12.07 -10.52
C VAL A 661 10.90 -12.24 -10.40
N ILE A 662 11.39 -13.45 -10.12
CA ILE A 662 12.81 -13.72 -9.87
C ILE A 662 13.70 -13.36 -11.04
N GLU A 663 13.25 -13.57 -12.28
CA GLU A 663 13.99 -13.19 -13.49
C GLU A 663 14.17 -11.67 -13.59
N ALA A 664 13.13 -10.91 -13.27
CA ALA A 664 13.20 -9.45 -13.25
C ALA A 664 14.10 -8.93 -12.12
N ILE A 665 14.07 -9.60 -10.96
CA ILE A 665 14.97 -9.29 -9.83
C ILE A 665 16.44 -9.54 -10.25
N ALA A 666 16.72 -10.64 -10.88
CA ALA A 666 18.06 -10.91 -11.42
C ALA A 666 18.47 -9.88 -12.49
N ALA A 667 17.52 -9.48 -13.35
CA ALA A 667 17.75 -8.45 -14.36
C ALA A 667 18.01 -7.05 -13.79
N MET A 668 17.70 -6.76 -12.52
CA MET A 668 18.11 -5.52 -11.84
C MET A 668 19.63 -5.41 -11.73
N ASP A 669 20.36 -6.53 -11.77
CA ASP A 669 21.82 -6.62 -11.72
C ASP A 669 22.43 -5.97 -10.45
N ALA A 670 21.75 -6.06 -9.31
CA ALA A 670 22.30 -5.71 -8.00
C ALA A 670 23.36 -6.75 -7.61
N ASP A 671 24.49 -6.30 -7.03
CA ASP A 671 25.55 -7.24 -6.62
C ASP A 671 25.12 -8.14 -5.46
N VAL A 672 24.30 -7.59 -4.53
CA VAL A 672 23.72 -8.30 -3.39
C VAL A 672 22.26 -7.96 -3.24
N ILE A 673 21.40 -8.96 -3.09
CA ILE A 673 20.00 -8.77 -2.68
C ILE A 673 19.78 -9.28 -1.26
N THR A 674 19.11 -8.49 -0.41
CA THR A 674 18.63 -8.93 0.90
C THR A 674 17.11 -9.08 0.89
N ILE A 675 16.60 -10.16 1.49
CA ILE A 675 15.21 -10.58 1.44
C ILE A 675 14.70 -11.06 2.80
N GLU A 676 13.40 -10.91 3.03
CA GLU A 676 12.73 -11.44 4.23
C GLU A 676 12.44 -12.93 4.04
N THR A 677 13.00 -13.79 4.86
CA THR A 677 12.89 -15.26 4.76
C THR A 677 12.64 -15.97 6.09
N SER A 678 12.80 -15.31 7.22
CA SER A 678 12.73 -15.98 8.53
C SER A 678 11.33 -16.57 8.83
N ARG A 679 10.26 -15.91 8.39
CA ARG A 679 8.88 -16.39 8.58
C ARG A 679 8.51 -17.59 7.72
N SER A 680 9.07 -17.67 6.52
CA SER A 680 8.86 -18.80 5.61
C SER A 680 9.79 -19.97 5.86
N ASP A 681 10.59 -19.92 6.94
CA ASP A 681 11.58 -20.94 7.26
C ASP A 681 12.50 -21.28 6.06
N MET A 682 12.85 -20.26 5.27
CA MET A 682 13.66 -20.32 4.04
C MET A 682 12.97 -20.97 2.83
N GLU A 683 11.68 -21.32 2.89
CA GLU A 683 10.95 -21.91 1.75
C GLU A 683 10.99 -21.00 0.50
N LEU A 684 11.04 -19.68 0.69
CA LEU A 684 11.19 -18.72 -0.41
C LEU A 684 12.46 -18.95 -1.24
N LEU A 685 13.48 -19.59 -0.68
CA LEU A 685 14.73 -19.90 -1.40
C LEU A 685 14.59 -21.04 -2.42
N GLU A 686 13.51 -21.81 -2.40
CA GLU A 686 13.23 -22.82 -3.44
C GLU A 686 13.08 -22.18 -4.83
N ALA A 687 12.66 -20.90 -4.90
CA ALA A 687 12.63 -20.16 -6.15
C ALA A 687 14.03 -20.02 -6.77
N PHE A 688 15.05 -19.90 -5.94
CA PHE A 688 16.45 -19.76 -6.33
C PHE A 688 17.10 -21.10 -6.74
N GLU A 689 16.49 -22.24 -6.42
CA GLU A 689 16.88 -23.54 -6.97
C GLU A 689 16.42 -23.73 -8.43
N ARG A 690 15.21 -23.25 -8.71
CA ARG A 690 14.62 -23.37 -10.05
C ARG A 690 15.23 -22.38 -11.04
N PHE A 691 15.69 -21.25 -10.53
CA PHE A 691 16.38 -20.20 -11.25
C PHE A 691 17.77 -20.03 -10.66
N ASP A 692 18.83 -20.32 -11.45
CA ASP A 692 20.21 -20.11 -11.01
C ASP A 692 20.50 -18.62 -10.87
N TYR A 693 20.13 -18.06 -9.71
CA TYR A 693 20.33 -16.64 -9.42
C TYR A 693 21.82 -16.33 -9.36
N PRO A 694 22.33 -15.41 -10.20
CA PRO A 694 23.77 -15.30 -10.42
C PRO A 694 24.53 -14.59 -9.31
N ASN A 695 23.87 -13.70 -8.54
CA ASN A 695 24.51 -12.74 -7.64
C ASN A 695 24.47 -13.21 -6.16
N GLU A 696 24.95 -12.38 -5.22
CA GLU A 696 24.96 -12.68 -3.80
C GLU A 696 23.60 -12.42 -3.14
N ILE A 697 23.26 -13.17 -2.09
CA ILE A 697 21.95 -13.11 -1.40
C ILE A 697 22.15 -13.04 0.10
N GLY A 698 21.40 -12.15 0.76
CA GLY A 698 21.25 -12.06 2.22
C GLY A 698 19.85 -12.48 2.65
N PRO A 699 19.60 -13.79 2.89
CA PRO A 699 18.34 -14.22 3.48
C PRO A 699 18.26 -13.77 4.94
N GLY A 700 17.14 -13.15 5.34
CA GLY A 700 16.92 -12.69 6.70
C GLY A 700 16.80 -13.85 7.69
N VAL A 701 17.43 -13.70 8.86
CA VAL A 701 17.43 -14.71 9.93
C VAL A 701 16.77 -14.22 11.23
N TYR A 702 16.25 -13.01 11.22
CA TYR A 702 15.56 -12.40 12.36
C TYR A 702 14.28 -11.69 11.94
N ASP A 703 13.13 -12.24 12.36
CA ASP A 703 11.82 -11.60 12.14
C ASP A 703 11.67 -10.36 13.03
N ILE A 704 11.79 -9.20 12.44
CA ILE A 704 11.68 -7.91 13.12
C ILE A 704 10.24 -7.54 13.52
N HIS A 705 9.25 -8.28 13.04
CA HIS A 705 7.83 -8.04 13.36
C HIS A 705 7.41 -8.79 14.64
N SER A 706 8.21 -9.75 15.09
CA SER A 706 8.02 -10.48 16.34
C SER A 706 8.86 -9.87 17.47
N PRO A 707 8.33 -9.73 18.70
CA PRO A 707 9.12 -9.33 19.86
C PRO A 707 10.07 -10.43 20.34
N ARG A 708 9.99 -11.65 19.79
CA ARG A 708 10.83 -12.79 20.13
C ARG A 708 12.24 -12.59 19.58
N VAL A 709 13.23 -12.86 20.41
CA VAL A 709 14.63 -12.91 20.01
C VAL A 709 14.99 -14.39 19.77
N PRO A 710 15.26 -14.83 18.52
CA PRO A 710 15.71 -16.20 18.26
C PRO A 710 17.12 -16.41 18.79
N ASP A 711 17.44 -17.63 19.17
CA ASP A 711 18.80 -17.96 19.62
C ASP A 711 19.75 -18.18 18.42
N SER A 712 21.07 -18.27 18.72
CA SER A 712 22.10 -18.42 17.68
C SER A 712 22.01 -19.76 16.95
N ALA A 713 21.53 -20.82 17.58
CA ALA A 713 21.36 -22.13 16.97
C ALA A 713 20.22 -22.15 15.97
N GLU A 714 19.11 -21.48 16.29
CA GLU A 714 17.97 -21.26 15.36
C GLU A 714 18.44 -20.51 14.11
N MET A 715 19.13 -19.37 14.29
CA MET A 715 19.66 -18.59 13.16
C MET A 715 20.69 -19.38 12.34
N ALA A 716 21.58 -20.14 12.98
CA ALA A 716 22.53 -21.02 12.29
C ALA A 716 21.82 -22.10 11.46
N ASN A 717 20.70 -22.65 11.98
CA ASN A 717 19.91 -23.62 11.24
C ASN A 717 19.22 -23.01 10.00
N LEU A 718 18.72 -21.78 10.10
CA LEU A 718 18.19 -21.06 8.96
C LEU A 718 19.26 -20.85 7.88
N LEU A 719 20.46 -20.43 8.25
CA LEU A 719 21.59 -20.28 7.33
C LEU A 719 22.02 -21.61 6.70
N ARG A 720 22.01 -22.74 7.46
CA ARG A 720 22.29 -24.07 6.88
C ARG A 720 21.21 -24.51 5.90
N LYS A 721 19.94 -24.14 6.13
CA LYS A 721 18.86 -24.36 5.16
C LYS A 721 19.12 -23.53 3.88
N ALA A 722 19.46 -22.25 4.03
CA ALA A 722 19.82 -21.39 2.90
C ALA A 722 21.01 -21.95 2.11
N ALA A 723 22.02 -22.49 2.79
CA ALA A 723 23.20 -23.08 2.17
C ALA A 723 22.95 -24.37 1.36
N ARG A 724 21.77 -24.97 1.47
CA ARG A 724 21.36 -26.09 0.60
C ARG A 724 21.00 -25.62 -0.80
N HIS A 725 20.55 -24.37 -0.93
CA HIS A 725 20.08 -23.78 -2.18
C HIS A 725 21.10 -22.83 -2.82
N ILE A 726 21.96 -22.21 -2.00
CA ILE A 726 22.87 -21.15 -2.42
C ILE A 726 24.24 -21.42 -1.85
N PRO A 727 25.34 -21.36 -2.65
CA PRO A 727 26.71 -21.51 -2.15
C PRO A 727 27.03 -20.53 -1.01
N LEU A 728 27.69 -21.03 0.04
CA LEU A 728 28.00 -20.26 1.26
C LEU A 728 28.79 -18.98 0.99
N GLU A 729 29.67 -18.98 0.00
CA GLU A 729 30.47 -17.82 -0.41
C GLU A 729 29.64 -16.72 -1.09
N ARG A 730 28.35 -16.98 -1.38
CA ARG A 730 27.38 -16.03 -1.94
C ARG A 730 26.35 -15.59 -0.92
N LEU A 731 26.40 -16.12 0.31
CA LEU A 731 25.43 -15.79 1.36
C LEU A 731 25.94 -14.65 2.23
N TRP A 732 25.02 -13.72 2.51
CA TRP A 732 25.12 -12.68 3.54
C TRP A 732 24.25 -13.03 4.75
N VAL A 733 24.52 -12.41 5.90
CA VAL A 733 23.78 -12.64 7.15
C VAL A 733 23.22 -11.31 7.64
N ASN A 734 21.90 -11.20 7.67
CA ASN A 734 21.17 -9.97 8.01
C ASN A 734 19.83 -10.28 8.68
N PRO A 735 19.21 -9.29 9.38
CA PRO A 735 17.81 -9.40 9.77
C PRO A 735 16.89 -9.34 8.53
N ASP A 736 15.61 -9.69 8.71
CA ASP A 736 14.61 -9.65 7.64
C ASP A 736 14.43 -8.23 7.07
N CYS A 737 14.36 -7.23 7.93
CA CYS A 737 14.15 -5.83 7.52
C CYS A 737 14.82 -4.87 8.50
N GLY A 738 14.60 -3.56 8.33
CA GLY A 738 15.11 -2.52 9.21
C GLY A 738 14.57 -2.62 10.64
N LEU A 739 15.38 -2.28 11.63
CA LEU A 739 15.12 -2.47 13.07
C LEU A 739 14.35 -1.31 13.72
N LYS A 740 13.86 -0.38 12.93
CA LYS A 740 13.20 0.87 13.34
C LYS A 740 12.08 0.72 14.37
N THR A 741 11.33 -0.37 14.29
CA THR A 741 10.15 -0.63 15.14
C THR A 741 10.48 -1.40 16.42
N ARG A 742 11.73 -1.87 16.56
CA ARG A 742 12.21 -2.61 17.73
C ARG A 742 12.73 -1.67 18.82
N ALA A 743 12.93 -2.22 20.02
CA ALA A 743 13.65 -1.55 21.10
C ALA A 743 15.12 -1.99 21.11
N TRP A 744 16.01 -1.17 21.66
CA TRP A 744 17.43 -1.47 21.71
C TRP A 744 17.79 -2.80 22.40
N PRO A 745 17.20 -3.16 23.59
CA PRO A 745 17.58 -4.40 24.26
C PRO A 745 17.34 -5.66 23.41
N GLU A 746 16.20 -5.75 22.74
CA GLU A 746 15.87 -6.89 21.86
C GLU A 746 16.70 -6.87 20.57
N THR A 747 16.97 -5.68 20.03
CA THR A 747 17.82 -5.50 18.84
C THR A 747 19.26 -5.97 19.12
N GLU A 748 19.86 -5.54 20.22
CA GLU A 748 21.22 -5.96 20.59
C GLU A 748 21.29 -7.48 20.81
N ALA A 749 20.34 -8.04 21.54
CA ALA A 749 20.29 -9.48 21.80
C ALA A 749 20.17 -10.29 20.48
N ALA A 750 19.32 -9.87 19.56
CA ALA A 750 19.17 -10.53 18.27
C ALA A 750 20.43 -10.43 17.40
N LEU A 751 21.06 -9.26 17.33
CA LEU A 751 22.28 -9.06 16.55
C LEU A 751 23.48 -9.82 17.14
N VAL A 752 23.57 -9.93 18.47
CA VAL A 752 24.58 -10.81 19.13
C VAL A 752 24.43 -12.26 18.66
N ASN A 753 23.20 -12.79 18.69
CA ASN A 753 22.91 -14.15 18.27
C ASN A 753 23.16 -14.35 16.77
N MET A 754 22.83 -13.37 15.94
CA MET A 754 23.09 -13.38 14.50
C MET A 754 24.59 -13.44 14.18
N VAL A 755 25.40 -12.60 14.83
CA VAL A 755 26.85 -12.61 14.65
C VAL A 755 27.48 -13.93 15.19
N ALA A 756 26.96 -14.45 16.29
CA ALA A 756 27.40 -15.75 16.84
C ALA A 756 27.10 -16.91 15.86
N ALA A 757 25.90 -16.92 15.25
CA ALA A 757 25.52 -17.90 14.22
C ALA A 757 26.47 -17.86 13.01
N ALA A 758 26.75 -16.66 12.49
CA ALA A 758 27.68 -16.48 11.38
C ALA A 758 29.09 -16.98 11.73
N ARG A 759 29.63 -16.66 12.94
CA ARG A 759 30.93 -17.11 13.40
C ARG A 759 31.00 -18.64 13.58
N GLN A 760 29.92 -19.23 14.07
CA GLN A 760 29.83 -20.69 14.21
C GLN A 760 29.97 -21.36 12.84
N LEU A 761 29.20 -20.91 11.83
CA LEU A 761 29.26 -21.49 10.50
C LEU A 761 30.63 -21.27 9.82
N ARG A 762 31.25 -20.09 10.00
CA ARG A 762 32.62 -19.84 9.53
C ARG A 762 33.62 -20.81 10.10
N ALA A 763 33.48 -21.16 11.42
CA ALA A 763 34.35 -22.13 12.08
C ALA A 763 34.12 -23.57 11.58
N GLU A 764 32.92 -23.90 11.13
CA GLU A 764 32.59 -25.20 10.53
C GLU A 764 33.21 -25.37 9.10
N LEU A 765 33.56 -24.24 8.45
CA LEU A 765 34.18 -24.20 7.10
C LEU A 765 35.72 -24.20 7.15
N ALA A 766 36.32 -23.81 8.28
CA ALA A 766 37.77 -23.72 8.45
C ALA A 766 38.35 -25.07 8.90
#